data_fa211f84757e4a5da469081d3c3fce92
#
_entry.id   fa211f84757e4a5da469081d3c3fce92
#
_cell.length_a   1.000
_cell.length_b   1.000
_cell.length_c   1.000
_cell.angle_alpha   90.00
_cell.angle_beta   90.00
_cell.angle_gamma   90.00
#
_symmetry.space_group_name_H-M   'P 1'
#
loop_
_entity.id
_entity.type
_entity.pdbx_description
1 polymer ?
#
loop_
_entity_poly.entity_id
_entity_poly.type
_entity_poly.pdbx_seq_one_letter_code
_entity_poly.pdbx_strand_id
1 'polypeptide(L)'
;MFEHPLFNCHLDQRDKHHFPAVCLAGTFFYPRMNYSDTPTFPPINPCRPELTACLQALYGHSNWRTITFYADLKCDLTTVTQSQGEVVELVVRLAEETLKEESAESTRNLLLTAPTGAGKSLLFQLPAIYLGQRYGLLTLVIEPLKALIQDQVEGLQAKGYQRVAYASGDLSPEEKAEAYRRVREGEADLFYISPELLLAYDIHRFIGDRQIGLVVIDEAHTVTTWGKEFRVDYWFLGRYLAQLKQQLGYRFPLFALTATAVWNDHSHSDMVIESVRSLQMAPCWGLIGTVRRQNIAFDIRPLTFQEGETYDKAKQRTIAERLEQLIAHHKTLLYFPFASSIDQRARGWVAPRQWPYVATYYGKKEKEQKAAIVQAFREGEKRLIVATKAFGMGVDIPDIDRVYHVAPSSTFVDYVQEIGRSGREAGIEAVAMTDFHERDFYYMNRLHQAGGITQEQLELILLKLAELYRMKGHPQQMLVPISDFEYVTKLPRAKNKLDYESDLGQLVKTALLWIEEDLRRPRGEAVIEVAPCRLLGDCYLQDKTGTAFARRYAAYLSPVEGYENLWRVQAETLWEREFPELGYREFKQKLMNGTLIPEARAVAVGRHDVLLKEDAAQTLQRVKALFADLTTLMRNALLKNKGKFDETQLRELFKAHQLDVRSAKRFIGQLLESRVEEGRSMSYISSARKKESTELQFTVSKGFELLLQRYLKLLQQHLSGSAGDTLQLVCTPFSDLNLLLNLLSMLGSLAFSVEGGATPCVEVRFHHPEALLALADEGHYHNQVLEQEELLHQEQIALFTHFFGNQQLSDEARWDFIEAYFTGRLPQLLPQPQYTIRPAESEDLPRMMTLFDEARGIMRRSGNLKQWTGGYPSEAQISAEIAAGNSYVILDEKGEMVATFAFILTGEPTYARIDGGAWLDDEAPYGVIHRLASTPQSHGVGKACIDWCFERIPNLRIDTHRDNHIMQHLMQKMGFSYCGIIYLKNGDERLAYQKIAHRGGS
;
A
#
# COMPACT_ATOMS: atom_id res chain seq x y z
N MET A 1 35.17 2.91 -3.98
CA MET A 1 35.64 1.63 -3.47
C MET A 1 35.31 1.56 -1.99
N PHE A 2 34.08 1.23 -1.66
CA PHE A 2 33.66 0.75 -0.34
C PHE A 2 32.70 -0.40 -0.61
N GLU A 3 33.28 -1.62 -0.54
CA GLU A 3 32.50 -2.85 -0.50
C GLU A 3 31.76 -2.88 0.86
N HIS A 4 30.46 -2.93 0.82
CA HIS A 4 29.63 -3.03 2.01
C HIS A 4 29.60 -4.51 2.46
N PRO A 5 29.98 -4.86 3.71
CA PRO A 5 30.18 -6.26 4.13
C PRO A 5 28.92 -7.12 4.23
N LEU A 6 27.73 -6.58 3.92
CA LEU A 6 26.44 -7.27 4.14
C LEU A 6 25.91 -8.07 2.95
N PHE A 7 26.66 -8.18 1.84
CA PHE A 7 26.22 -8.92 0.65
C PHE A 7 27.17 -10.04 0.21
N ASN A 8 28.16 -10.41 1.02
CA ASN A 8 28.96 -11.60 0.77
C ASN A 8 28.38 -12.82 1.50
N CYS A 9 27.22 -13.31 1.04
CA CYS A 9 26.88 -14.72 1.24
C CYS A 9 27.80 -15.53 0.34
N HIS A 10 28.73 -16.26 0.94
CA HIS A 10 29.46 -17.31 0.26
C HIS A 10 28.49 -18.36 -0.27
N LEU A 11 28.12 -18.22 -1.53
CA LEU A 11 27.52 -19.31 -2.30
C LEU A 11 28.55 -20.40 -2.44
N ASP A 12 28.30 -21.54 -1.79
CA ASP A 12 29.08 -22.77 -2.00
C ASP A 12 29.07 -23.07 -3.51
N GLN A 13 30.25 -23.32 -4.07
CA GLN A 13 30.48 -23.49 -5.50
C GLN A 13 29.74 -24.68 -6.13
N ARG A 14 28.95 -25.43 -5.35
CA ARG A 14 28.20 -26.61 -5.82
C ARG A 14 26.79 -26.32 -6.31
N ASP A 15 26.22 -25.13 -6.04
CA ASP A 15 24.84 -24.81 -6.43
C ASP A 15 24.74 -23.83 -7.61
N LYS A 16 25.69 -23.85 -8.54
CA LYS A 16 25.74 -22.96 -9.72
C LYS A 16 24.62 -23.18 -10.77
N HIS A 17 23.63 -24.04 -10.51
CA HIS A 17 22.64 -24.40 -11.54
C HIS A 17 21.18 -24.04 -11.20
N HIS A 18 20.90 -23.28 -10.14
CA HIS A 18 19.53 -22.90 -9.86
C HIS A 18 19.36 -21.37 -9.90
N PHE A 19 18.97 -20.86 -11.05
CA PHE A 19 18.51 -19.48 -11.23
C PHE A 19 17.01 -19.39 -11.02
N PRO A 20 16.56 -18.33 -10.34
CA PRO A 20 15.16 -18.18 -9.99
C PRO A 20 14.30 -17.61 -11.08
N ALA A 21 13.11 -18.11 -11.16
CA ALA A 21 12.08 -17.73 -12.10
C ALA A 21 11.22 -16.58 -11.58
N VAL A 22 10.72 -15.77 -12.46
CA VAL A 22 9.88 -14.61 -12.22
C VAL A 22 8.51 -14.83 -12.86
N CYS A 23 7.48 -14.46 -12.15
CA CYS A 23 6.07 -14.70 -12.50
C CYS A 23 5.48 -13.75 -13.52
N LEU A 24 4.49 -14.23 -14.24
CA LEU A 24 3.73 -13.56 -15.27
C LEU A 24 2.47 -12.91 -14.75
N ALA A 25 2.12 -11.86 -15.46
CA ALA A 25 0.86 -11.14 -15.35
C ALA A 25 0.57 -10.58 -13.97
N GLY A 26 0.95 -9.34 -13.78
CA GLY A 26 0.56 -8.55 -12.62
C GLY A 26 1.22 -8.96 -11.31
N THR A 27 2.37 -9.61 -11.33
CA THR A 27 3.09 -9.96 -10.10
C THR A 27 4.10 -8.91 -9.72
N PHE A 28 4.11 -8.56 -8.45
CA PHE A 28 5.28 -7.95 -7.85
C PHE A 28 6.52 -8.70 -8.30
N PHE A 29 7.51 -7.98 -8.83
CA PHE A 29 8.85 -8.47 -8.99
C PHE A 29 9.47 -8.69 -7.61
N TYR A 30 8.98 -9.67 -6.88
CA TYR A 30 9.76 -10.20 -5.81
C TYR A 30 10.89 -11.00 -6.44
N PRO A 31 12.15 -10.68 -6.14
CA PRO A 31 13.19 -11.64 -6.39
C PRO A 31 12.70 -12.94 -5.76
N ARG A 32 12.96 -14.06 -6.38
CA ARG A 32 12.58 -15.39 -5.88
C ARG A 32 12.62 -15.41 -4.38
N MET A 33 11.61 -16.03 -3.75
CA MET A 33 11.77 -16.52 -2.39
C MET A 33 13.18 -17.12 -2.29
N ASN A 34 14.11 -16.41 -1.66
CA ASN A 34 15.22 -17.12 -1.11
C ASN A 34 14.57 -18.12 -0.18
N TYR A 35 14.92 -19.39 -0.26
CA TYR A 35 14.46 -20.39 0.72
C TYR A 35 14.70 -19.92 2.16
N SER A 36 15.59 -18.92 2.35
CA SER A 36 15.82 -18.23 3.62
C SER A 36 14.63 -17.39 4.14
N ASP A 37 13.73 -16.93 3.26
CA ASP A 37 12.58 -16.07 3.65
C ASP A 37 11.35 -16.89 4.07
N THR A 38 11.33 -18.19 3.74
CA THR A 38 10.26 -19.08 4.17
C THR A 38 10.44 -19.43 5.64
N PRO A 39 9.47 -19.11 6.52
CA PRO A 39 9.54 -19.52 7.91
C PRO A 39 9.58 -21.03 8.06
N THR A 40 10.39 -21.51 8.99
CA THR A 40 10.49 -22.93 9.34
C THR A 40 9.86 -23.17 10.70
N PHE A 41 9.28 -24.36 10.90
CA PHE A 41 8.71 -24.71 12.20
C PHE A 41 9.81 -24.78 13.27
N PRO A 42 9.65 -24.12 14.44
CA PRO A 42 10.71 -24.06 15.46
C PRO A 42 10.85 -25.35 16.25
N PRO A 43 12.03 -25.62 16.86
CA PRO A 43 12.15 -26.64 17.88
C PRO A 43 11.38 -26.23 19.14
N ILE A 44 10.48 -27.08 19.61
CA ILE A 44 9.66 -26.81 20.78
C ILE A 44 10.29 -27.46 22.01
N ASN A 45 10.33 -26.70 23.10
CA ASN A 45 10.86 -27.17 24.39
C ASN A 45 9.80 -27.04 25.48
N PRO A 46 9.83 -27.90 26.52
CA PRO A 46 8.93 -27.78 27.66
C PRO A 46 9.10 -26.44 28.36
N CYS A 47 8.00 -25.87 28.84
CA CYS A 47 7.99 -24.62 29.57
C CYS A 47 8.71 -24.76 30.91
N ARG A 48 9.63 -23.86 31.22
CA ARG A 48 10.33 -23.82 32.51
C ARG A 48 9.37 -23.43 33.64
N PRO A 49 9.62 -23.95 34.88
CA PRO A 49 8.73 -23.70 36.02
C PRO A 49 8.56 -22.23 36.39
N GLU A 50 9.61 -21.42 36.20
CA GLU A 50 9.61 -19.99 36.51
C GLU A 50 8.57 -19.21 35.70
N LEU A 51 8.36 -19.57 34.44
CA LEU A 51 7.34 -18.95 33.59
C LEU A 51 5.92 -19.33 34.03
N THR A 52 5.74 -20.57 34.49
CA THR A 52 4.46 -21.00 35.07
C THR A 52 4.19 -20.29 36.40
N ALA A 53 5.23 -20.02 37.20
CA ALA A 53 5.11 -19.20 38.42
C ALA A 53 4.74 -17.74 38.08
N CYS A 54 5.30 -17.17 37.02
CA CYS A 54 4.91 -15.81 36.54
C CYS A 54 3.44 -15.79 36.08
N LEU A 55 2.98 -16.83 35.39
CA LEU A 55 1.57 -16.96 34.99
C LEU A 55 0.66 -16.99 36.22
N GLN A 56 1.00 -17.80 37.23
CA GLN A 56 0.23 -17.89 38.46
C GLN A 56 0.17 -16.55 39.20
N ALA A 57 1.29 -15.83 39.28
CA ALA A 57 1.37 -14.55 39.97
C ALA A 57 0.52 -13.44 39.30
N LEU A 58 0.46 -13.42 37.97
CA LEU A 58 -0.22 -12.38 37.20
C LEU A 58 -1.67 -12.70 36.85
N TYR A 59 -1.96 -13.96 36.59
CA TYR A 59 -3.25 -14.38 36.05
C TYR A 59 -4.06 -15.27 37.03
N GLY A 60 -3.47 -15.62 38.17
CA GLY A 60 -4.13 -16.40 39.21
C GLY A 60 -4.31 -17.89 38.94
N HIS A 61 -3.72 -18.38 37.85
CA HIS A 61 -3.77 -19.80 37.46
C HIS A 61 -2.45 -20.27 36.86
N SER A 62 -2.22 -21.58 36.89
CA SER A 62 -1.03 -22.25 36.33
C SER A 62 -1.32 -23.02 35.04
N ASN A 63 -2.54 -22.99 34.55
CA ASN A 63 -2.96 -23.80 33.40
C ASN A 63 -2.71 -23.04 32.09
N TRP A 64 -1.93 -23.65 31.20
CA TRP A 64 -1.68 -23.16 29.86
C TRP A 64 -2.77 -23.64 28.89
N ARG A 65 -3.29 -22.74 28.05
CA ARG A 65 -4.16 -23.10 26.93
C ARG A 65 -3.31 -23.70 25.81
N THR A 66 -3.95 -24.40 24.91
CA THR A 66 -3.31 -24.95 23.71
C THR A 66 -3.67 -24.16 22.47
N ILE A 67 -2.75 -24.10 21.51
CA ILE A 67 -2.92 -23.51 20.19
C ILE A 67 -2.51 -24.56 19.16
N THR A 68 -3.31 -24.72 18.12
CA THR A 68 -3.05 -25.66 17.02
C THR A 68 -2.38 -24.92 15.88
N PHE A 69 -1.25 -25.44 15.41
CA PHE A 69 -0.46 -24.90 14.31
C PHE A 69 -0.33 -25.92 13.18
N TYR A 70 -0.13 -25.44 11.95
CA TYR A 70 0.28 -26.28 10.84
C TYR A 70 1.76 -26.62 10.98
N ALA A 71 2.11 -27.92 10.94
CA ALA A 71 3.49 -28.37 11.03
C ALA A 71 4.25 -28.17 9.71
N ASP A 72 3.58 -28.38 8.59
CA ASP A 72 4.10 -28.20 7.24
C ASP A 72 2.98 -27.73 6.30
N LEU A 73 3.10 -26.51 5.79
CA LEU A 73 2.13 -25.94 4.85
C LEU A 73 2.36 -26.36 3.39
N LYS A 74 3.51 -26.95 3.09
CA LYS A 74 3.90 -27.29 1.71
C LYS A 74 3.44 -28.65 1.27
N CYS A 75 3.41 -29.61 2.18
CA CYS A 75 3.17 -31.03 1.86
C CYS A 75 1.75 -31.49 2.21
N ASP A 76 1.36 -31.32 3.44
CA ASP A 76 0.01 -31.61 3.93
C ASP A 76 -0.36 -30.63 5.05
N LEU A 77 -1.63 -30.54 5.40
CA LEU A 77 -2.06 -29.70 6.52
C LEU A 77 -1.98 -30.45 7.86
N THR A 78 -0.92 -31.19 8.09
CA THR A 78 -0.69 -31.82 9.38
C THR A 78 -0.63 -30.74 10.47
N THR A 79 -1.40 -30.92 11.51
CA THR A 79 -1.44 -29.97 12.62
C THR A 79 -0.75 -30.52 13.84
N VAL A 80 -0.12 -29.60 14.59
CA VAL A 80 0.51 -29.88 15.87
C VAL A 80 -0.08 -28.95 16.92
N THR A 81 -0.44 -29.50 18.06
CA THR A 81 -0.96 -28.70 19.19
C THR A 81 0.15 -28.42 20.18
N GLN A 82 0.37 -27.14 20.49
CA GLN A 82 1.36 -26.66 21.44
C GLN A 82 0.68 -25.89 22.57
N SER A 83 1.23 -25.97 23.76
CA SER A 83 0.77 -25.14 24.88
C SER A 83 1.30 -23.70 24.75
N GLN A 84 0.54 -22.73 25.25
CA GLN A 84 1.03 -21.35 25.34
C GLN A 84 2.35 -21.26 26.13
N GLY A 85 2.57 -22.14 27.11
CA GLY A 85 3.81 -22.19 27.89
C GLY A 85 5.01 -22.56 27.05
N GLU A 86 4.88 -23.49 26.12
CA GLU A 86 5.95 -23.87 25.19
C GLU A 86 6.30 -22.74 24.22
N VAL A 87 5.28 -21.98 23.77
CA VAL A 87 5.50 -20.79 22.93
C VAL A 87 6.19 -19.68 23.72
N VAL A 88 5.78 -19.43 24.96
CA VAL A 88 6.43 -18.46 25.87
C VAL A 88 7.88 -18.84 26.12
N GLU A 89 8.18 -20.13 26.37
CA GLU A 89 9.54 -20.66 26.51
C GLU A 89 10.37 -20.40 25.26
N LEU A 90 9.78 -20.64 24.05
CA LEU A 90 10.45 -20.38 22.77
C LEU A 90 10.86 -18.91 22.65
N VAL A 91 9.98 -17.96 22.97
CA VAL A 91 10.26 -16.51 22.90
C VAL A 91 11.36 -16.11 23.88
N VAL A 92 11.34 -16.65 25.10
CA VAL A 92 12.40 -16.38 26.11
C VAL A 92 13.74 -16.92 25.62
N ARG A 93 13.79 -18.16 25.12
CA ARG A 93 15.02 -18.76 24.58
C ARG A 93 15.57 -17.96 23.41
N LEU A 94 14.70 -17.51 22.50
CA LEU A 94 15.08 -16.70 21.36
C LEU A 94 15.84 -15.43 21.81
N ALA A 95 15.35 -14.75 22.87
CA ALA A 95 16.03 -13.60 23.44
C ALA A 95 17.33 -13.99 24.16
N GLU A 96 17.31 -15.06 24.97
CA GLU A 96 18.49 -15.55 25.70
C GLU A 96 19.62 -16.01 24.77
N GLU A 97 19.28 -16.68 23.67
CA GLU A 97 20.24 -17.13 22.64
C GLU A 97 20.87 -15.92 21.95
N THR A 98 20.05 -14.95 21.58
CA THR A 98 20.53 -13.70 20.94
C THR A 98 21.53 -12.93 21.82
N LEU A 99 21.36 -12.97 23.16
CA LEU A 99 22.31 -12.34 24.07
C LEU A 99 23.67 -13.05 24.15
N LYS A 100 23.73 -14.33 23.83
CA LYS A 100 24.96 -15.15 23.94
C LYS A 100 25.76 -15.18 22.64
N GLU A 101 25.19 -14.79 21.54
CA GLU A 101 25.80 -14.99 20.23
C GLU A 101 26.57 -13.75 19.76
N GLU A 102 27.82 -13.98 19.30
CA GLU A 102 28.70 -12.97 18.72
C GLU A 102 28.51 -12.79 17.21
N SER A 103 27.87 -13.75 16.51
CA SER A 103 27.75 -13.71 15.05
C SER A 103 26.37 -13.29 14.53
N ALA A 104 26.38 -12.62 13.36
CA ALA A 104 25.19 -12.05 12.71
C ALA A 104 24.21 -13.10 12.19
N GLU A 105 24.71 -14.26 11.84
CA GLU A 105 23.98 -15.25 11.04
C GLU A 105 23.06 -16.13 11.87
N SER A 106 23.15 -16.09 13.19
CA SER A 106 22.46 -17.00 14.10
C SER A 106 21.22 -16.42 14.76
N THR A 107 21.02 -15.08 14.79
CA THR A 107 19.83 -14.48 15.38
C THR A 107 18.60 -14.82 14.56
N ARG A 108 17.71 -15.65 15.10
CA ARG A 108 16.43 -15.96 14.47
C ARG A 108 15.34 -15.00 14.96
N ASN A 109 14.31 -14.86 14.16
CA ASN A 109 13.10 -14.13 14.48
C ASN A 109 11.90 -15.09 14.51
N LEU A 110 10.77 -14.68 15.05
CA LEU A 110 9.57 -15.51 15.15
C LEU A 110 8.36 -14.79 14.58
N LEU A 111 7.64 -15.43 13.67
CA LEU A 111 6.31 -15.03 13.23
C LEU A 111 5.29 -16.02 13.78
N LEU A 112 4.24 -15.51 14.42
CA LEU A 112 3.15 -16.32 14.96
C LEU A 112 1.80 -15.83 14.47
N THR A 113 1.01 -16.73 13.91
CA THR A 113 -0.41 -16.48 13.69
C THR A 113 -1.24 -17.32 14.65
N ALA A 114 -2.26 -16.72 15.23
CA ALA A 114 -3.19 -17.46 16.08
C ALA A 114 -4.56 -16.78 16.07
N PRO A 115 -5.66 -17.53 16.11
CA PRO A 115 -6.99 -16.94 16.02
C PRO A 115 -7.24 -15.92 17.14
N THR A 116 -8.22 -15.03 16.90
CA THR A 116 -8.67 -14.10 17.95
C THR A 116 -9.16 -14.89 19.18
N GLY A 117 -8.79 -14.43 20.38
CA GLY A 117 -9.11 -15.14 21.62
C GLY A 117 -8.11 -16.23 22.04
N ALA A 118 -7.09 -16.54 21.22
CA ALA A 118 -6.02 -17.48 21.60
C ALA A 118 -5.07 -17.00 22.69
N GLY A 119 -5.24 -15.75 23.17
CA GLY A 119 -4.39 -15.18 24.23
C GLY A 119 -3.01 -14.72 23.73
N LYS A 120 -2.92 -14.17 22.51
CA LYS A 120 -1.67 -13.68 21.89
C LYS A 120 -0.87 -12.73 22.78
N SER A 121 -1.53 -11.79 23.49
CA SER A 121 -0.85 -10.83 24.36
C SER A 121 -0.05 -11.50 25.47
N LEU A 122 -0.53 -12.61 26.03
CA LEU A 122 0.18 -13.39 27.03
C LEU A 122 1.51 -13.94 26.49
N LEU A 123 1.55 -14.32 25.22
CA LEU A 123 2.72 -14.94 24.58
C LEU A 123 3.94 -14.01 24.51
N PHE A 124 3.76 -12.69 24.61
CA PHE A 124 4.86 -11.75 24.69
C PHE A 124 4.96 -11.00 26.02
N GLN A 125 3.83 -10.81 26.72
CA GLN A 125 3.85 -10.13 28.02
C GLN A 125 4.61 -10.92 29.08
N LEU A 126 4.40 -12.25 29.18
CA LEU A 126 5.14 -13.08 30.14
C LEU A 126 6.64 -13.16 29.83
N PRO A 127 7.10 -13.42 28.59
CA PRO A 127 8.50 -13.29 28.23
C PRO A 127 9.11 -11.95 28.60
N ALA A 128 8.41 -10.84 28.27
CA ALA A 128 8.88 -9.50 28.56
C ALA A 128 9.09 -9.26 30.07
N ILE A 129 8.14 -9.70 30.88
CA ILE A 129 8.23 -9.60 32.34
C ILE A 129 9.39 -10.43 32.88
N TYR A 130 9.53 -11.67 32.41
CA TYR A 130 10.62 -12.54 32.81
C TYR A 130 12.00 -11.97 32.43
N LEU A 131 12.16 -11.51 31.17
CA LEU A 131 13.39 -10.91 30.67
C LEU A 131 13.75 -9.62 31.43
N GLY A 132 12.76 -8.78 31.72
CA GLY A 132 12.93 -7.55 32.51
C GLY A 132 13.39 -7.87 33.94
N GLN A 133 12.72 -8.78 34.63
CA GLN A 133 13.04 -9.15 36.01
C GLN A 133 14.38 -9.89 36.15
N ARG A 134 14.69 -10.77 35.20
CA ARG A 134 15.88 -11.62 35.25
C ARG A 134 17.15 -10.95 34.76
N TYR A 135 17.04 -10.13 33.70
CA TYR A 135 18.17 -9.57 32.97
C TYR A 135 18.18 -8.04 32.90
N GLY A 136 17.15 -7.38 33.39
CA GLY A 136 17.00 -5.91 33.28
C GLY A 136 16.74 -5.43 31.85
N LEU A 137 16.36 -6.32 30.93
CA LEU A 137 16.12 -6.01 29.53
C LEU A 137 14.79 -5.30 29.30
N LEU A 138 14.76 -4.44 28.29
CA LEU A 138 13.55 -3.78 27.85
C LEU A 138 12.91 -4.58 26.70
N THR A 139 11.61 -4.81 26.78
CA THR A 139 10.81 -5.26 25.64
C THR A 139 10.09 -4.08 25.02
N LEU A 140 10.37 -3.82 23.72
CA LEU A 140 9.70 -2.80 22.94
C LEU A 140 8.52 -3.44 22.20
N VAL A 141 7.31 -2.97 22.46
CA VAL A 141 6.08 -3.47 21.81
C VAL A 141 5.57 -2.42 20.84
N ILE A 142 5.62 -2.74 19.56
CA ILE A 142 5.15 -1.89 18.47
C ILE A 142 3.70 -2.26 18.18
N GLU A 143 2.79 -1.33 18.44
CA GLU A 143 1.35 -1.55 18.37
C GLU A 143 0.69 -0.44 17.51
N PRO A 144 -0.08 -0.81 16.45
CA PRO A 144 -0.68 0.18 15.55
C PRO A 144 -1.79 1.01 16.18
N LEU A 145 -2.40 0.50 17.22
CA LEU A 145 -3.67 1.01 17.69
C LEU A 145 -3.58 1.56 19.09
N LYS A 146 -3.79 2.87 19.20
CA LYS A 146 -3.74 3.60 20.48
C LYS A 146 -4.69 3.03 21.54
N ALA A 147 -5.89 2.63 21.13
CA ALA A 147 -6.86 2.04 22.06
C ALA A 147 -6.39 0.67 22.59
N LEU A 148 -5.74 -0.12 21.75
CA LEU A 148 -5.20 -1.42 22.15
C LEU A 148 -3.99 -1.26 23.08
N ILE A 149 -3.11 -0.29 22.80
CA ILE A 149 -2.00 0.08 23.71
C ILE A 149 -2.54 0.35 25.12
N GLN A 150 -3.55 1.22 25.20
CA GLN A 150 -4.12 1.61 26.49
C GLN A 150 -4.77 0.42 27.22
N ASP A 151 -5.58 -0.38 26.51
CA ASP A 151 -6.26 -1.56 27.07
C ASP A 151 -5.26 -2.60 27.61
N GLN A 152 -4.17 -2.86 26.86
CA GLN A 152 -3.14 -3.80 27.28
C GLN A 152 -2.36 -3.28 28.52
N VAL A 153 -2.03 -2.00 28.56
CA VAL A 153 -1.32 -1.39 29.70
C VAL A 153 -2.20 -1.38 30.95
N GLU A 154 -3.44 -0.90 30.83
CA GLU A 154 -4.41 -0.90 31.94
C GLU A 154 -4.69 -2.33 32.43
N GLY A 155 -4.78 -3.31 31.50
CA GLY A 155 -4.96 -4.72 31.83
C GLY A 155 -3.80 -5.31 32.63
N LEU A 156 -2.56 -4.95 32.35
CA LEU A 156 -1.39 -5.36 33.15
C LEU A 156 -1.38 -4.68 34.52
N GLN A 157 -1.67 -3.39 34.58
CA GLN A 157 -1.72 -2.60 35.83
C GLN A 157 -2.83 -3.12 36.78
N ALA A 158 -3.98 -3.46 36.22
CA ALA A 158 -5.08 -4.06 36.98
C ALA A 158 -4.71 -5.43 37.60
N LYS A 159 -3.77 -6.17 36.97
CA LYS A 159 -3.20 -7.41 37.52
C LYS A 159 -2.04 -7.18 38.49
N GLY A 160 -1.77 -5.92 38.86
CA GLY A 160 -0.71 -5.57 39.81
C GLY A 160 0.67 -5.37 39.17
N TYR A 161 0.82 -5.48 37.84
CA TYR A 161 2.11 -5.24 37.18
C TYR A 161 2.27 -3.77 36.78
N GLN A 162 3.05 -3.01 37.53
CA GLN A 162 3.24 -1.56 37.33
C GLN A 162 4.43 -1.21 36.43
N ARG A 163 5.32 -2.16 36.12
CA ARG A 163 6.55 -1.92 35.34
C ARG A 163 6.27 -1.94 33.81
N VAL A 164 5.24 -1.19 33.41
CA VAL A 164 4.82 -1.00 32.03
C VAL A 164 4.65 0.48 31.75
N ALA A 165 5.10 0.94 30.60
CA ALA A 165 4.95 2.30 30.10
C ALA A 165 4.45 2.30 28.66
N TYR A 166 3.86 3.40 28.22
CA TYR A 166 3.49 3.57 26.83
C TYR A 166 3.64 5.02 26.37
N ALA A 167 3.78 5.18 25.06
CA ALA A 167 3.75 6.46 24.38
C ALA A 167 2.83 6.41 23.16
N SER A 168 1.90 7.33 23.10
CA SER A 168 0.98 7.51 21.98
C SER A 168 0.75 8.98 21.67
N GLY A 169 0.18 9.25 20.48
CA GLY A 169 -0.11 10.63 20.07
C GLY A 169 -1.09 11.37 20.97
N ASP A 170 -1.85 10.65 21.81
CA ASP A 170 -2.93 11.21 22.64
C ASP A 170 -2.46 11.65 24.03
N LEU A 171 -1.24 11.25 24.45
CA LEU A 171 -0.67 11.68 25.71
C LEU A 171 -0.20 13.13 25.62
N SER A 172 -0.34 13.86 26.73
CA SER A 172 0.26 15.18 26.90
C SER A 172 1.79 15.12 26.84
N PRO A 173 2.46 16.25 26.60
CA PRO A 173 3.93 16.30 26.63
C PRO A 173 4.52 15.81 27.96
N GLU A 174 3.87 16.18 29.08
CA GLU A 174 4.29 15.79 30.41
C GLU A 174 4.14 14.28 30.64
N GLU A 175 3.01 13.70 30.23
CA GLU A 175 2.78 12.25 30.32
C GLU A 175 3.79 11.47 29.47
N LYS A 176 4.11 11.97 28.27
CA LYS A 176 5.17 11.37 27.43
C LYS A 176 6.54 11.45 28.09
N ALA A 177 6.89 12.63 28.63
CA ALA A 177 8.17 12.82 29.30
C ALA A 177 8.32 11.87 30.49
N GLU A 178 7.26 11.70 31.28
CA GLU A 178 7.23 10.77 32.40
C GLU A 178 7.33 9.30 31.93
N ALA A 179 6.63 8.91 30.87
CA ALA A 179 6.75 7.58 30.30
C ALA A 179 8.19 7.28 29.85
N TYR A 180 8.84 8.23 29.15
CA TYR A 180 10.23 8.09 28.70
C TYR A 180 11.20 8.05 29.89
N ARG A 181 11.00 8.88 30.94
CA ARG A 181 11.79 8.82 32.16
C ARG A 181 11.73 7.43 32.80
N ARG A 182 10.52 6.89 33.00
CA ARG A 182 10.32 5.55 33.56
C ARG A 182 11.00 4.44 32.79
N VAL A 183 10.99 4.55 31.47
CA VAL A 183 11.72 3.60 30.60
C VAL A 183 13.23 3.73 30.80
N ARG A 184 13.76 4.95 30.72
CA ARG A 184 15.22 5.20 30.84
C ARG A 184 15.77 4.82 32.21
N GLU A 185 15.02 5.09 33.27
CA GLU A 185 15.44 4.81 34.66
C GLU A 185 15.20 3.35 35.06
N GLY A 186 14.70 2.51 34.17
CA GLY A 186 14.47 1.09 34.43
C GLY A 186 13.25 0.80 35.32
N GLU A 187 12.32 1.74 35.44
CA GLU A 187 11.04 1.55 36.13
C GLU A 187 9.99 0.84 35.25
N ALA A 188 10.26 0.64 33.95
CA ALA A 188 9.42 -0.10 33.05
C ALA A 188 10.23 -1.16 32.30
N ASP A 189 9.71 -2.38 32.18
CA ASP A 189 10.30 -3.49 31.43
C ASP A 189 9.61 -3.69 30.07
N LEU A 190 8.34 -3.25 29.95
CA LEU A 190 7.59 -3.19 28.71
C LEU A 190 7.33 -1.75 28.33
N PHE A 191 7.62 -1.43 27.07
CA PHE A 191 7.33 -0.12 26.52
C PHE A 191 6.52 -0.26 25.22
N TYR A 192 5.24 0.16 25.26
CA TYR A 192 4.37 0.19 24.10
C TYR A 192 4.51 1.51 23.36
N ILE A 193 4.66 1.44 22.04
CA ILE A 193 4.83 2.62 21.18
C ILE A 193 4.20 2.39 19.81
N SER A 194 3.62 3.45 19.23
CA SER A 194 3.17 3.37 17.83
C SER A 194 4.34 3.49 16.86
N PRO A 195 4.28 2.86 15.67
CA PRO A 195 5.35 2.94 14.67
C PRO A 195 5.64 4.37 14.24
N GLU A 196 4.62 5.20 14.07
CA GLU A 196 4.79 6.60 13.67
C GLU A 196 5.61 7.39 14.72
N LEU A 197 5.38 7.12 15.99
CA LEU A 197 6.13 7.77 17.06
C LEU A 197 7.55 7.24 17.16
N LEU A 198 7.72 5.93 17.00
CA LEU A 198 9.04 5.30 16.99
C LEU A 198 9.93 5.85 15.85
N LEU A 199 9.35 5.98 14.65
CA LEU A 199 10.07 6.50 13.48
C LEU A 199 10.31 8.01 13.54
N ALA A 200 9.54 8.76 14.34
CA ALA A 200 9.65 10.21 14.42
C ALA A 200 10.82 10.71 15.26
N TYR A 201 11.40 9.89 16.13
CA TYR A 201 12.43 10.31 17.06
C TYR A 201 13.60 9.33 17.14
N ASP A 202 14.75 9.79 17.63
CA ASP A 202 15.87 8.92 17.95
C ASP A 202 15.49 7.96 19.10
N ILE A 203 15.93 6.70 18.98
CA ILE A 203 15.61 5.65 19.95
C ILE A 203 16.11 5.98 21.37
N HIS A 204 17.28 6.62 21.49
CA HIS A 204 17.86 6.98 22.79
C HIS A 204 16.98 7.96 23.58
N ARG A 205 16.14 8.75 22.90
CA ARG A 205 15.13 9.58 23.54
C ARG A 205 14.18 8.77 24.41
N PHE A 206 13.83 7.57 23.96
CA PHE A 206 12.89 6.68 24.65
C PHE A 206 13.58 5.80 25.68
N ILE A 207 14.66 5.13 25.27
CA ILE A 207 15.27 4.06 26.05
C ILE A 207 16.52 4.48 26.83
N GLY A 208 17.15 5.64 26.48
CA GLY A 208 18.46 6.01 27.01
C GLY A 208 19.51 4.95 26.69
N ASP A 209 20.24 4.49 27.68
CA ASP A 209 21.28 3.46 27.55
C ASP A 209 20.76 2.03 27.83
N ARG A 210 19.44 1.84 27.95
CA ARG A 210 18.88 0.52 28.23
C ARG A 210 18.97 -0.40 27.02
N GLN A 211 19.27 -1.67 27.28
CA GLN A 211 19.35 -2.70 26.26
C GLN A 211 17.95 -3.27 25.93
N ILE A 212 17.63 -3.32 24.66
CA ILE A 212 16.44 -3.99 24.12
C ILE A 212 16.73 -5.50 24.09
N GLY A 213 15.91 -6.30 24.76
CA GLY A 213 16.00 -7.75 24.74
C GLY A 213 15.06 -8.43 23.74
N LEU A 214 13.94 -7.75 23.41
CA LEU A 214 12.91 -8.27 22.51
C LEU A 214 12.17 -7.10 21.86
N VAL A 215 11.91 -7.20 20.56
CA VAL A 215 10.96 -6.31 19.86
C VAL A 215 9.76 -7.12 19.44
N VAL A 216 8.60 -6.72 19.91
CA VAL A 216 7.31 -7.32 19.55
C VAL A 216 6.61 -6.44 18.54
N ILE A 217 6.09 -7.03 17.48
CA ILE A 217 5.27 -6.34 16.46
C ILE A 217 3.89 -7.00 16.50
N ASP A 218 2.98 -6.34 17.21
CA ASP A 218 1.60 -6.86 17.29
C ASP A 218 0.80 -6.41 16.06
N GLU A 219 -0.23 -7.14 15.71
CA GLU A 219 -1.03 -6.96 14.50
C GLU A 219 -0.18 -6.85 13.23
N ALA A 220 0.81 -7.74 13.10
CA ALA A 220 1.81 -7.69 12.02
C ALA A 220 1.21 -7.71 10.61
N HIS A 221 -0.03 -8.20 10.42
CA HIS A 221 -0.75 -8.12 9.14
C HIS A 221 -0.90 -6.67 8.63
N THR A 222 -0.85 -5.67 9.52
CA THR A 222 -0.93 -4.26 9.14
C THR A 222 0.27 -3.79 8.30
N VAL A 223 1.39 -4.51 8.34
CA VAL A 223 2.54 -4.27 7.47
C VAL A 223 2.20 -4.53 6.01
N THR A 224 1.35 -5.54 5.74
CA THR A 224 0.99 -5.94 4.38
C THR A 224 -0.30 -5.30 3.86
N THR A 225 -1.31 -5.15 4.72
CA THR A 225 -2.61 -4.60 4.33
C THR A 225 -2.71 -3.10 4.57
N TRP A 226 -2.35 -2.64 5.75
CA TRP A 226 -2.46 -1.24 6.13
C TRP A 226 -1.24 -0.41 5.78
N GLY A 227 -0.07 -1.04 5.69
CA GLY A 227 1.17 -0.39 5.33
C GLY A 227 1.09 0.27 3.96
N LYS A 228 0.46 -0.39 2.99
CA LYS A 228 0.29 0.14 1.63
C LYS A 228 -0.83 1.19 1.53
N GLU A 229 -1.94 0.99 2.22
CA GLU A 229 -3.14 1.83 2.04
C GLU A 229 -3.29 2.94 3.09
N PHE A 230 -2.94 2.67 4.36
CA PHE A 230 -3.31 3.56 5.47
C PHE A 230 -2.15 3.99 6.37
N ARG A 231 -1.08 3.21 6.50
CA ARG A 231 0.01 3.47 7.44
C ARG A 231 1.37 3.17 6.84
N VAL A 232 1.79 4.03 5.95
CA VAL A 232 3.09 3.96 5.25
C VAL A 232 4.26 3.78 6.22
N ASP A 233 4.15 4.33 7.42
CA ASP A 233 5.19 4.22 8.43
C ASP A 233 5.47 2.77 8.87
N TYR A 234 4.48 1.86 8.76
CA TYR A 234 4.71 0.42 8.98
C TYR A 234 5.61 -0.22 7.91
N TRP A 235 5.52 0.26 6.68
CA TRP A 235 6.37 -0.23 5.60
C TRP A 235 7.86 0.04 5.86
N PHE A 236 8.16 1.18 6.48
CA PHE A 236 9.54 1.54 6.82
C PHE A 236 10.07 0.84 8.09
N LEU A 237 9.21 0.21 8.87
CA LEU A 237 9.56 -0.33 10.17
C LEU A 237 10.69 -1.37 10.11
N GLY A 238 10.64 -2.30 9.15
CA GLY A 238 11.67 -3.33 9.00
C GLY A 238 13.05 -2.75 8.71
N ARG A 239 13.11 -1.81 7.78
CA ARG A 239 14.35 -1.08 7.44
C ARG A 239 14.88 -0.30 8.64
N TYR A 240 14.00 0.38 9.35
CA TYR A 240 14.35 1.10 10.58
C TYR A 240 14.91 0.18 11.65
N LEU A 241 14.26 -0.97 11.91
CA LEU A 241 14.73 -1.92 12.93
C LEU A 241 16.08 -2.55 12.56
N ALA A 242 16.34 -2.79 11.27
CA ALA A 242 17.65 -3.25 10.80
C ALA A 242 18.74 -2.18 11.01
N GLN A 243 18.46 -0.93 10.65
CA GLN A 243 19.36 0.21 10.92
C GLN A 243 19.58 0.41 12.41
N LEU A 244 18.54 0.25 13.22
CA LEU A 244 18.62 0.38 14.67
C LEU A 244 19.59 -0.66 15.29
N LYS A 245 19.55 -1.91 14.84
CA LYS A 245 20.52 -2.94 15.27
C LYS A 245 21.96 -2.54 14.95
N GLN A 246 22.21 -1.93 13.80
CA GLN A 246 23.53 -1.41 13.42
C GLN A 246 23.93 -0.20 14.28
N GLN A 247 23.02 0.74 14.50
CA GLN A 247 23.25 1.95 15.31
C GLN A 247 23.58 1.60 16.77
N LEU A 248 22.81 0.68 17.36
CA LEU A 248 23.00 0.26 18.75
C LEU A 248 24.21 -0.67 18.95
N GLY A 249 24.72 -1.30 17.90
CA GLY A 249 25.87 -2.20 17.95
C GLY A 249 25.56 -3.54 18.63
N TYR A 250 24.30 -3.87 18.89
CA TYR A 250 23.87 -5.16 19.44
C TYR A 250 22.56 -5.63 18.78
N ARG A 251 22.17 -6.86 19.06
CA ARG A 251 21.04 -7.53 18.42
C ARG A 251 19.93 -7.80 19.39
N PHE A 252 18.76 -7.90 18.85
CA PHE A 252 17.53 -8.34 19.50
C PHE A 252 16.67 -9.09 18.50
N PRO A 253 15.93 -10.14 18.93
CA PRO A 253 14.99 -10.84 18.06
C PRO A 253 13.73 -10.01 17.84
N LEU A 254 13.08 -10.25 16.69
CA LEU A 254 11.76 -9.74 16.38
C LEU A 254 10.74 -10.85 16.60
N PHE A 255 9.66 -10.53 17.29
CA PHE A 255 8.52 -11.41 17.47
C PHE A 255 7.28 -10.74 16.89
N ALA A 256 6.87 -11.16 15.71
CA ALA A 256 5.69 -10.66 15.01
C ALA A 256 4.48 -11.55 15.28
N LEU A 257 3.35 -10.94 15.64
CA LEU A 257 2.10 -11.62 15.93
C LEU A 257 0.97 -11.07 15.09
N THR A 258 0.06 -11.96 14.67
CA THR A 258 -1.19 -11.54 14.03
C THR A 258 -2.29 -12.59 14.25
N ALA A 259 -3.55 -12.17 14.09
CA ALA A 259 -4.66 -13.11 14.11
C ALA A 259 -4.82 -13.86 12.78
N THR A 260 -4.44 -13.24 11.71
CA THR A 260 -4.68 -13.70 10.33
C THR A 260 -3.51 -13.32 9.45
N ALA A 261 -2.98 -14.30 8.73
CA ALA A 261 -2.04 -14.06 7.63
C ALA A 261 -2.26 -15.15 6.58
N VAL A 262 -2.37 -14.74 5.33
CA VAL A 262 -2.50 -15.66 4.20
C VAL A 262 -1.14 -16.22 3.87
N TRP A 263 -1.05 -17.54 3.83
CA TRP A 263 0.08 -18.26 3.26
C TRP A 263 -0.30 -18.71 1.84
N ASN A 264 0.45 -18.27 0.85
CA ASN A 264 0.09 -18.60 -0.53
C ASN A 264 1.34 -18.75 -1.41
N ASP A 265 1.85 -19.96 -1.50
CA ASP A 265 3.05 -20.29 -2.30
C ASP A 265 2.90 -19.95 -3.82
N HIS A 266 1.70 -19.59 -4.27
CA HIS A 266 1.36 -19.44 -5.70
C HIS A 266 0.74 -18.10 -6.08
N SER A 267 0.48 -17.20 -5.17
CA SER A 267 -0.15 -15.90 -5.47
C SER A 267 0.55 -14.73 -4.80
N HIS A 268 0.20 -13.54 -5.28
CA HIS A 268 0.72 -12.25 -4.85
C HIS A 268 0.23 -11.79 -3.48
N SER A 269 -0.61 -12.58 -2.83
CA SER A 269 -1.24 -12.28 -1.55
C SER A 269 -0.61 -13.02 -0.36
N ASP A 270 0.63 -13.51 -0.47
CA ASP A 270 1.32 -14.18 0.62
C ASP A 270 1.72 -13.18 1.72
N MET A 271 0.81 -12.98 2.66
CA MET A 271 1.02 -12.06 3.78
C MET A 271 2.11 -12.54 4.74
N VAL A 272 2.36 -13.85 4.84
CA VAL A 272 3.40 -14.41 5.72
C VAL A 272 4.78 -14.06 5.19
N ILE A 273 5.05 -14.38 3.93
CA ILE A 273 6.33 -14.07 3.29
C ILE A 273 6.54 -12.54 3.17
N GLU A 274 5.50 -11.81 2.81
CA GLU A 274 5.58 -10.35 2.73
C GLU A 274 5.89 -9.73 4.09
N SER A 275 5.28 -10.21 5.19
CA SER A 275 5.60 -9.76 6.54
C SER A 275 7.05 -10.04 6.92
N VAL A 276 7.56 -11.26 6.66
CA VAL A 276 8.95 -11.63 6.93
C VAL A 276 9.92 -10.74 6.17
N ARG A 277 9.63 -10.46 4.91
CA ARG A 277 10.47 -9.62 4.04
C ARG A 277 10.40 -8.15 4.42
N SER A 278 9.21 -7.58 4.54
CA SER A 278 9.02 -6.17 4.87
C SER A 278 9.60 -5.80 6.23
N LEU A 279 9.51 -6.72 7.21
CA LEU A 279 10.10 -6.55 8.53
C LEU A 279 11.57 -6.99 8.63
N GLN A 280 12.17 -7.47 7.53
CA GLN A 280 13.54 -7.99 7.48
C GLN A 280 13.81 -9.04 8.57
N MET A 281 12.89 -10.00 8.71
CA MET A 281 12.93 -11.02 9.76
C MET A 281 13.69 -12.28 9.39
N ALA A 282 14.18 -12.44 8.17
CA ALA A 282 14.95 -13.64 7.80
C ALA A 282 16.31 -13.67 8.54
N PRO A 283 16.72 -14.85 9.05
CA PRO A 283 16.00 -16.11 9.12
C PRO A 283 14.87 -16.09 10.17
N CYS A 284 13.74 -16.73 9.86
CA CYS A 284 12.54 -16.68 10.67
C CYS A 284 11.97 -18.07 10.99
N TRP A 285 11.53 -18.25 12.22
CA TRP A 285 10.63 -19.35 12.59
C TRP A 285 9.17 -18.93 12.40
N GLY A 286 8.33 -19.88 11.97
CA GLY A 286 6.90 -19.66 11.76
C GLY A 286 6.04 -20.63 12.56
N LEU A 287 5.15 -20.09 13.38
CA LEU A 287 4.05 -20.80 14.02
C LEU A 287 2.75 -20.32 13.39
N ILE A 288 2.30 -21.02 12.36
CA ILE A 288 1.10 -20.63 11.60
C ILE A 288 -0.10 -21.39 12.18
N GLY A 289 -0.94 -20.67 12.91
CA GLY A 289 -2.12 -21.23 13.56
C GLY A 289 -3.29 -21.46 12.62
N THR A 290 -4.13 -22.42 12.98
CA THR A 290 -5.38 -22.68 12.27
C THR A 290 -6.36 -21.52 12.44
N VAL A 291 -7.10 -21.18 11.38
CA VAL A 291 -8.05 -20.05 11.38
C VAL A 291 -9.47 -20.47 11.76
N ARG A 292 -9.77 -21.76 11.70
CA ARG A 292 -11.11 -22.33 11.93
C ARG A 292 -11.60 -22.07 13.36
N ARG A 293 -12.84 -21.63 13.48
CA ARG A 293 -13.56 -21.42 14.75
C ARG A 293 -14.83 -22.26 14.75
N GLN A 294 -14.79 -23.41 15.38
CA GLN A 294 -15.90 -24.38 15.39
C GLN A 294 -17.20 -23.88 16.03
N ASN A 295 -17.10 -22.87 16.90
CA ASN A 295 -18.23 -22.25 17.57
C ASN A 295 -18.83 -21.05 16.83
N ILE A 296 -18.47 -20.82 15.55
CA ILE A 296 -19.08 -19.79 14.72
C ILE A 296 -19.78 -20.45 13.53
N ALA A 297 -21.09 -20.32 13.47
CA ALA A 297 -21.93 -20.74 12.35
C ALA A 297 -22.21 -19.57 11.40
N PHE A 298 -22.75 -19.84 10.22
CA PHE A 298 -23.05 -18.84 9.20
C PHE A 298 -24.55 -18.78 8.89
N ASP A 299 -25.16 -17.59 8.95
CA ASP A 299 -26.51 -17.32 8.46
C ASP A 299 -26.43 -16.35 7.28
N ILE A 300 -26.12 -16.87 6.10
CA ILE A 300 -25.97 -16.11 4.86
C ILE A 300 -27.19 -16.35 4.00
N ARG A 301 -27.93 -15.29 3.68
CA ARG A 301 -29.17 -15.36 2.89
C ARG A 301 -29.11 -14.44 1.69
N PRO A 302 -29.78 -14.78 0.58
CA PRO A 302 -29.95 -13.85 -0.52
C PRO A 302 -30.92 -12.74 -0.11
N LEU A 303 -30.68 -11.51 -0.54
CA LEU A 303 -31.59 -10.39 -0.36
C LEU A 303 -32.86 -10.64 -1.18
N THR A 304 -34.00 -10.62 -0.55
CA THR A 304 -35.32 -10.83 -1.19
C THR A 304 -36.00 -9.51 -1.49
N PHE A 305 -36.65 -9.41 -2.63
CA PHE A 305 -37.38 -8.22 -3.08
C PHE A 305 -38.89 -8.45 -3.05
N GLN A 306 -39.62 -7.42 -2.66
CA GLN A 306 -41.06 -7.35 -2.88
C GLN A 306 -41.37 -6.75 -4.27
N GLU A 307 -42.57 -6.93 -4.77
CA GLU A 307 -42.96 -6.41 -6.08
C GLU A 307 -42.77 -4.89 -6.18
N GLY A 308 -41.97 -4.46 -7.18
CA GLY A 308 -41.64 -3.04 -7.38
C GLY A 308 -40.67 -2.43 -6.36
N GLU A 309 -40.10 -3.24 -5.48
CA GLU A 309 -39.15 -2.74 -4.46
C GLU A 309 -37.76 -2.46 -5.04
N THR A 310 -37.19 -1.31 -4.69
CA THR A 310 -35.80 -0.99 -5.06
C THR A 310 -34.82 -1.67 -4.11
N TYR A 311 -33.57 -1.88 -4.55
CA TYR A 311 -32.51 -2.46 -3.73
C TYR A 311 -32.37 -1.78 -2.35
N ASP A 312 -32.34 -0.44 -2.30
CA ASP A 312 -32.17 0.31 -1.04
C ASP A 312 -33.33 0.05 -0.06
N LYS A 313 -34.56 -0.03 -0.57
CA LYS A 313 -35.74 -0.34 0.25
C LYS A 313 -35.73 -1.77 0.75
N ALA A 314 -35.45 -2.73 -0.14
CA ALA A 314 -35.34 -4.15 0.23
C ALA A 314 -34.26 -4.34 1.30
N LYS A 315 -33.10 -3.75 1.12
CA LYS A 315 -31.98 -3.82 2.08
C LYS A 315 -32.38 -3.20 3.43
N GLN A 316 -32.99 -2.01 3.39
CA GLN A 316 -33.46 -1.33 4.61
C GLN A 316 -34.50 -2.17 5.37
N ARG A 317 -35.50 -2.72 4.68
CA ARG A 317 -36.54 -3.58 5.27
C ARG A 317 -35.93 -4.82 5.90
N THR A 318 -35.11 -5.57 5.14
CA THR A 318 -34.52 -6.82 5.62
C THR A 318 -33.65 -6.59 6.86
N ILE A 319 -32.81 -5.52 6.85
CA ILE A 319 -32.00 -5.17 8.02
C ILE A 319 -32.89 -4.83 9.21
N ALA A 320 -33.95 -4.04 9.04
CA ALA A 320 -34.84 -3.65 10.13
C ALA A 320 -35.55 -4.87 10.75
N GLU A 321 -36.06 -5.78 9.92
CA GLU A 321 -36.68 -7.05 10.38
C GLU A 321 -35.70 -7.91 11.20
N ARG A 322 -34.44 -8.03 10.72
CA ARG A 322 -33.40 -8.77 11.43
C ARG A 322 -33.04 -8.12 12.77
N LEU A 323 -32.85 -6.80 12.78
CA LEU A 323 -32.44 -6.07 13.99
C LEU A 323 -33.50 -6.07 15.07
N GLU A 324 -34.78 -6.12 14.72
CA GLU A 324 -35.85 -6.22 15.71
C GLU A 324 -35.71 -7.45 16.61
N GLN A 325 -35.38 -8.60 16.01
CA GLN A 325 -35.15 -9.87 16.71
C GLN A 325 -33.79 -9.87 17.44
N LEU A 326 -32.73 -9.39 16.78
CA LEU A 326 -31.39 -9.41 17.33
C LEU A 326 -31.26 -8.57 18.60
N ILE A 327 -31.79 -7.34 18.60
CA ILE A 327 -31.75 -6.45 19.77
C ILE A 327 -32.50 -7.02 20.98
N ALA A 328 -33.55 -7.83 20.72
CA ALA A 328 -34.34 -8.41 21.80
C ALA A 328 -33.59 -9.51 22.56
N HIS A 329 -32.77 -10.31 21.85
CA HIS A 329 -32.29 -11.60 22.38
C HIS A 329 -30.76 -11.74 22.34
N HIS A 330 -30.04 -10.89 21.58
CA HIS A 330 -28.63 -11.11 21.27
C HIS A 330 -27.76 -9.90 21.52
N LYS A 331 -26.48 -10.14 21.81
CA LYS A 331 -25.44 -9.11 21.87
C LYS A 331 -24.77 -9.04 20.51
N THR A 332 -25.16 -8.03 19.73
CA THR A 332 -24.90 -7.97 18.29
C THR A 332 -23.94 -6.87 17.91
N LEU A 333 -23.01 -7.19 17.05
CA LEU A 333 -22.14 -6.23 16.36
C LEU A 333 -22.52 -6.18 14.87
N LEU A 334 -22.96 -5.01 14.40
CA LEU A 334 -23.31 -4.80 13.01
C LEU A 334 -22.25 -3.94 12.32
N TYR A 335 -21.68 -4.46 11.25
CA TYR A 335 -20.70 -3.74 10.44
C TYR A 335 -21.33 -3.01 9.27
N PHE A 336 -21.02 -1.71 9.18
CA PHE A 336 -21.42 -0.83 8.07
C PHE A 336 -20.21 -0.10 7.49
N PRO A 337 -20.03 -0.05 6.15
CA PRO A 337 -18.78 0.42 5.55
C PRO A 337 -18.45 1.91 5.77
N PHE A 338 -19.45 2.80 5.87
CA PHE A 338 -19.22 4.24 5.85
C PHE A 338 -19.57 4.96 7.14
N ALA A 339 -18.59 5.65 7.73
CA ALA A 339 -18.83 6.51 8.90
C ALA A 339 -19.75 7.70 8.63
N SER A 340 -19.74 8.26 7.41
CA SER A 340 -20.45 9.50 7.08
C SER A 340 -21.96 9.41 7.15
N SER A 341 -22.54 8.23 7.07
CA SER A 341 -24.01 8.02 7.08
C SER A 341 -24.49 7.04 8.14
N ILE A 342 -23.59 6.58 9.01
CA ILE A 342 -23.87 5.49 9.96
C ILE A 342 -25.00 5.85 10.94
N ASP A 343 -24.99 7.07 11.49
CA ASP A 343 -26.01 7.53 12.45
C ASP A 343 -27.40 7.64 11.79
N GLN A 344 -27.45 8.16 10.56
CA GLN A 344 -28.69 8.26 9.78
C GLN A 344 -29.23 6.88 9.40
N ARG A 345 -28.37 5.98 8.95
CA ARG A 345 -28.73 4.61 8.57
C ARG A 345 -29.24 3.82 9.77
N ALA A 346 -28.51 3.88 10.88
CA ALA A 346 -28.93 3.21 12.11
C ALA A 346 -30.32 3.64 12.58
N ARG A 347 -30.63 4.95 12.50
CA ARG A 347 -31.97 5.48 12.81
C ARG A 347 -33.05 4.97 11.86
N GLY A 348 -32.70 4.72 10.61
CA GLY A 348 -33.61 4.15 9.62
C GLY A 348 -33.85 2.64 9.76
N TRP A 349 -32.95 1.92 10.41
CA TRP A 349 -33.04 0.46 10.58
C TRP A 349 -33.67 0.04 11.92
N VAL A 350 -33.59 0.88 12.95
CA VAL A 350 -33.97 0.53 14.32
C VAL A 350 -35.26 1.21 14.70
N ALA A 351 -36.22 0.45 15.22
CA ALA A 351 -37.47 1.01 15.73
C ALA A 351 -37.21 1.95 16.92
N PRO A 352 -37.94 3.06 17.05
CA PRO A 352 -37.71 4.06 18.11
C PRO A 352 -37.68 3.48 19.53
N ARG A 353 -38.51 2.47 19.79
CA ARG A 353 -38.59 1.78 21.11
C ARG A 353 -37.31 1.02 21.48
N GLN A 354 -36.49 0.62 20.50
CA GLN A 354 -35.27 -0.14 20.70
C GLN A 354 -34.02 0.73 20.73
N TRP A 355 -34.14 2.01 20.35
CA TRP A 355 -33.03 2.94 20.31
C TRP A 355 -32.22 3.04 21.63
N PRO A 356 -32.80 2.95 22.82
CA PRO A 356 -32.03 2.93 24.06
C PRO A 356 -30.99 1.82 24.14
N TYR A 357 -31.18 0.70 23.45
CA TYR A 357 -30.29 -0.46 23.43
C TYR A 357 -29.24 -0.42 22.30
N VAL A 358 -29.23 0.65 21.52
CA VAL A 358 -28.39 0.77 20.33
C VAL A 358 -27.36 1.87 20.49
N ALA A 359 -26.16 1.67 19.95
CA ALA A 359 -25.14 2.70 19.83
C ALA A 359 -24.48 2.63 18.44
N THR A 360 -23.94 3.75 17.99
CA THR A 360 -23.11 3.81 16.77
C THR A 360 -21.66 4.07 17.15
N TYR A 361 -20.72 3.38 16.46
CA TYR A 361 -19.29 3.51 16.76
C TYR A 361 -18.47 3.67 15.46
N TYR A 362 -17.69 4.75 15.37
CA TYR A 362 -16.84 5.04 14.22
C TYR A 362 -15.65 5.93 14.59
N GLY A 363 -14.63 6.00 13.73
CA GLY A 363 -13.33 6.60 14.03
C GLY A 363 -13.37 8.05 14.51
N LYS A 364 -14.30 8.88 13.98
CA LYS A 364 -14.39 10.32 14.28
C LYS A 364 -15.11 10.66 15.60
N LYS A 365 -15.67 9.68 16.33
CA LYS A 365 -16.24 9.93 17.66
C LYS A 365 -15.14 10.27 18.67
N GLU A 366 -15.46 11.11 19.63
CA GLU A 366 -14.55 11.49 20.71
C GLU A 366 -14.18 10.30 21.60
N LYS A 367 -13.01 10.35 22.24
CA LYS A 367 -12.44 9.26 23.01
C LYS A 367 -13.36 8.85 24.17
N GLU A 368 -13.89 9.82 24.90
CA GLU A 368 -14.80 9.63 26.04
C GLU A 368 -16.11 8.96 25.60
N GLN A 369 -16.66 9.38 24.47
CA GLN A 369 -17.87 8.78 23.90
C GLN A 369 -17.64 7.32 23.49
N LYS A 370 -16.49 7.02 22.88
CA LYS A 370 -16.11 5.65 22.51
C LYS A 370 -15.99 4.76 23.73
N ALA A 371 -15.32 5.23 24.79
CA ALA A 371 -15.16 4.49 26.03
C ALA A 371 -16.52 4.20 26.69
N ALA A 372 -17.38 5.21 26.77
CA ALA A 372 -18.72 5.05 27.34
C ALA A 372 -19.58 4.03 26.55
N ILE A 373 -19.51 4.04 25.21
CA ILE A 373 -20.23 3.08 24.35
C ILE A 373 -19.74 1.65 24.61
N VAL A 374 -18.42 1.45 24.67
CA VAL A 374 -17.82 0.15 24.92
C VAL A 374 -18.20 -0.37 26.30
N GLN A 375 -18.19 0.48 27.32
CA GLN A 375 -18.57 0.11 28.67
C GLN A 375 -20.06 -0.26 28.76
N ALA A 376 -20.95 0.56 28.23
CA ALA A 376 -22.39 0.29 28.19
C ALA A 376 -22.72 -1.01 27.41
N PHE A 377 -21.94 -1.35 26.36
CA PHE A 377 -22.09 -2.59 25.63
C PHE A 377 -21.56 -3.78 26.42
N ARG A 378 -20.43 -3.61 27.13
CA ARG A 378 -19.88 -4.63 28.04
C ARG A 378 -20.84 -4.99 29.17
N GLU A 379 -21.47 -3.97 29.78
CA GLU A 379 -22.45 -4.13 30.85
C GLU A 379 -23.84 -4.60 30.39
N GLY A 380 -24.07 -4.68 29.08
CA GLY A 380 -25.36 -5.14 28.50
C GLY A 380 -26.45 -4.08 28.44
N GLU A 381 -26.14 -2.82 28.79
CA GLU A 381 -27.06 -1.69 28.59
C GLU A 381 -27.30 -1.44 27.11
N LYS A 382 -26.26 -1.59 26.30
CA LYS A 382 -26.36 -1.64 24.84
C LYS A 382 -26.29 -3.10 24.37
N ARG A 383 -27.15 -3.47 23.44
CA ARG A 383 -27.22 -4.82 22.87
C ARG A 383 -26.81 -4.83 21.39
N LEU A 384 -26.91 -3.71 20.72
CA LEU A 384 -26.46 -3.53 19.34
C LEU A 384 -25.48 -2.38 19.24
N ILE A 385 -24.31 -2.65 18.67
CA ILE A 385 -23.43 -1.61 18.14
C ILE A 385 -23.46 -1.66 16.62
N VAL A 386 -23.84 -0.52 16.01
CA VAL A 386 -23.66 -0.30 14.58
C VAL A 386 -22.29 0.37 14.38
N ALA A 387 -21.36 -0.34 13.77
CA ALA A 387 -19.96 0.06 13.73
C ALA A 387 -19.39 0.11 12.32
N THR A 388 -18.36 0.93 12.12
CA THR A 388 -17.41 0.74 11.03
C THR A 388 -16.28 -0.20 11.48
N LYS A 389 -15.37 -0.56 10.57
CA LYS A 389 -14.13 -1.31 10.87
C LYS A 389 -13.37 -0.73 12.10
N ALA A 390 -13.59 0.54 12.45
CA ALA A 390 -12.97 1.18 13.63
C ALA A 390 -13.34 0.53 14.98
N PHE A 391 -14.47 -0.18 15.09
CA PHE A 391 -14.79 -0.98 16.27
C PHE A 391 -13.98 -2.28 16.32
N GLY A 392 -13.40 -2.62 15.21
CA GLY A 392 -12.73 -3.90 15.00
C GLY A 392 -11.45 -4.09 15.80
N MET A 393 -10.77 -3.06 16.22
CA MET A 393 -9.42 -3.18 16.72
C MET A 393 -9.31 -2.60 18.14
N GLY A 394 -8.78 -3.40 19.07
CA GLY A 394 -8.53 -2.95 20.43
C GLY A 394 -9.73 -3.02 21.40
N VAL A 395 -10.84 -3.63 21.01
CA VAL A 395 -11.98 -3.82 21.92
C VAL A 395 -12.17 -5.31 22.18
N ASP A 396 -12.02 -5.74 23.44
CA ASP A 396 -12.29 -7.10 23.86
C ASP A 396 -13.61 -7.17 24.60
N ILE A 397 -14.60 -7.79 23.96
CA ILE A 397 -15.92 -8.08 24.50
C ILE A 397 -16.19 -9.56 24.23
N PRO A 398 -16.08 -10.44 25.24
CA PRO A 398 -16.04 -11.86 25.03
C PRO A 398 -17.39 -12.48 24.68
N ASP A 399 -18.49 -11.84 25.06
CA ASP A 399 -19.85 -12.34 25.02
C ASP A 399 -20.70 -11.87 23.83
N ILE A 400 -20.05 -11.38 22.75
CA ILE A 400 -20.73 -11.12 21.48
C ILE A 400 -21.12 -12.46 20.85
N ASP A 401 -22.40 -12.64 20.55
CA ASP A 401 -22.93 -13.87 19.95
C ASP A 401 -23.41 -13.70 18.51
N ARG A 402 -23.53 -12.46 18.00
CA ARG A 402 -23.92 -12.17 16.60
C ARG A 402 -23.03 -11.11 15.97
N VAL A 403 -22.57 -11.40 14.77
CA VAL A 403 -21.91 -10.42 13.90
C VAL A 403 -22.68 -10.33 12.59
N TYR A 404 -23.18 -9.15 12.26
CA TYR A 404 -23.97 -8.91 11.06
C TYR A 404 -23.29 -7.93 10.11
N HIS A 405 -22.98 -8.40 8.90
CA HIS A 405 -22.41 -7.55 7.85
C HIS A 405 -23.50 -7.06 6.91
N VAL A 406 -23.65 -5.73 6.83
CA VAL A 406 -24.57 -5.08 5.87
C VAL A 406 -24.08 -5.26 4.43
N ALA A 407 -22.77 -5.30 4.23
CA ALA A 407 -22.09 -5.52 2.97
C ALA A 407 -20.78 -6.26 3.22
N PRO A 408 -20.16 -6.87 2.21
CA PRO A 408 -18.85 -7.51 2.33
C PRO A 408 -17.81 -6.54 2.91
N SER A 409 -16.89 -7.06 3.70
CA SER A 409 -15.73 -6.32 4.22
C SER A 409 -14.78 -5.93 3.09
N SER A 410 -13.80 -5.07 3.34
CA SER A 410 -12.84 -4.63 2.32
C SER A 410 -12.03 -5.80 1.75
N THR A 411 -11.64 -6.75 2.63
CA THR A 411 -10.93 -7.96 2.25
C THR A 411 -11.52 -9.18 2.97
N PHE A 412 -11.23 -10.37 2.45
CA PHE A 412 -11.65 -11.61 3.07
C PHE A 412 -10.96 -11.84 4.43
N VAL A 413 -9.73 -11.34 4.57
CA VAL A 413 -9.00 -11.31 5.86
C VAL A 413 -9.76 -10.47 6.88
N ASP A 414 -10.20 -9.26 6.51
CA ASP A 414 -10.99 -8.40 7.38
C ASP A 414 -12.28 -9.08 7.84
N TYR A 415 -12.98 -9.73 6.91
CA TYR A 415 -14.20 -10.45 7.22
C TYR A 415 -13.99 -11.53 8.30
N VAL A 416 -12.94 -12.33 8.15
CA VAL A 416 -12.61 -13.40 9.13
C VAL A 416 -12.22 -12.80 10.49
N GLN A 417 -11.50 -11.67 10.50
CA GLN A 417 -11.19 -10.96 11.75
C GLN A 417 -12.44 -10.39 12.43
N GLU A 418 -13.37 -9.85 11.65
CA GLU A 418 -14.61 -9.24 12.14
C GLU A 418 -15.56 -10.28 12.71
N ILE A 419 -15.77 -11.42 12.02
CA ILE A 419 -16.57 -12.51 12.59
C ILE A 419 -15.90 -13.16 13.81
N GLY A 420 -14.56 -13.21 13.85
CA GLY A 420 -13.78 -13.73 14.97
C GLY A 420 -13.92 -12.93 16.28
N ARG A 421 -14.67 -11.83 16.29
CA ARG A 421 -15.00 -11.07 17.51
C ARG A 421 -16.10 -11.71 18.33
N SER A 422 -16.93 -12.52 17.69
CA SER A 422 -17.98 -13.27 18.37
C SER A 422 -17.47 -14.60 18.95
N GLY A 423 -18.18 -15.12 19.92
CA GLY A 423 -17.92 -16.43 20.51
C GLY A 423 -16.54 -16.56 21.17
N ARG A 424 -16.04 -15.53 21.82
CA ARG A 424 -14.73 -15.59 22.51
C ARG A 424 -14.81 -16.25 23.87
N GLU A 425 -15.92 -16.12 24.55
CA GLU A 425 -16.19 -16.79 25.80
C GLU A 425 -16.54 -18.24 25.57
N ALA A 426 -16.02 -19.13 26.40
CA ALA A 426 -16.27 -20.54 26.30
C ALA A 426 -17.78 -20.86 26.51
N GLY A 427 -18.34 -21.65 25.61
CA GLY A 427 -19.75 -22.02 25.63
C GLY A 427 -20.69 -21.09 24.86
N ILE A 428 -20.16 -19.99 24.26
CA ILE A 428 -20.96 -19.13 23.36
C ILE A 428 -20.91 -19.67 21.94
N GLU A 429 -22.08 -20.06 21.42
CA GLU A 429 -22.29 -20.33 20.01
C GLU A 429 -22.62 -19.03 19.27
N ALA A 430 -21.75 -18.64 18.35
CA ALA A 430 -21.89 -17.40 17.61
C ALA A 430 -22.38 -17.62 16.17
N VAL A 431 -22.98 -16.57 15.58
CA VAL A 431 -23.43 -16.61 14.18
C VAL A 431 -22.95 -15.38 13.43
N ALA A 432 -22.28 -15.62 12.30
CA ALA A 432 -21.93 -14.62 11.31
C ALA A 432 -23.05 -14.48 10.27
N MET A 433 -23.60 -13.29 10.13
CA MET A 433 -24.83 -13.05 9.37
C MET A 433 -24.60 -12.06 8.23
N THR A 434 -25.26 -12.31 7.09
CA THR A 434 -25.39 -11.33 6.01
C THR A 434 -26.59 -11.64 5.13
N ASP A 435 -27.26 -10.59 4.63
CA ASP A 435 -28.28 -10.69 3.57
C ASP A 435 -27.66 -10.10 2.30
N PHE A 436 -27.11 -10.98 1.47
CA PHE A 436 -26.21 -10.63 0.37
C PHE A 436 -26.95 -10.36 -0.95
N HIS A 437 -26.45 -9.36 -1.69
CA HIS A 437 -26.77 -9.11 -3.08
C HIS A 437 -25.52 -8.54 -3.80
N GLU A 438 -25.34 -8.84 -5.08
CA GLU A 438 -24.16 -8.37 -5.85
C GLU A 438 -23.98 -6.84 -5.84
N ARG A 439 -25.08 -6.06 -5.73
CA ARG A 439 -24.98 -4.60 -5.54
C ARG A 439 -24.27 -4.16 -4.26
N ASP A 440 -24.09 -5.07 -3.29
CA ASP A 440 -23.33 -4.78 -2.08
C ASP A 440 -21.84 -4.51 -2.38
N PHE A 441 -21.32 -5.00 -3.51
CA PHE A 441 -19.97 -4.69 -3.99
C PHE A 441 -19.75 -3.21 -4.32
N TYR A 442 -20.82 -2.43 -4.53
CA TYR A 442 -20.72 -0.98 -4.61
C TYR A 442 -19.97 -0.37 -3.41
N TYR A 443 -20.18 -0.92 -2.23
CA TYR A 443 -19.50 -0.44 -1.01
C TYR A 443 -18.01 -0.75 -1.04
N MET A 444 -17.61 -1.96 -1.44
CA MET A 444 -16.21 -2.35 -1.59
C MET A 444 -15.51 -1.49 -2.65
N ASN A 445 -16.11 -1.38 -3.84
CA ASN A 445 -15.56 -0.58 -4.94
C ASN A 445 -15.35 0.88 -4.52
N ARG A 446 -16.29 1.44 -3.78
CA ARG A 446 -16.19 2.83 -3.32
C ARG A 446 -15.11 3.01 -2.24
N LEU A 447 -14.92 2.04 -1.36
CA LEU A 447 -13.84 2.08 -0.36
C LEU A 447 -12.48 1.97 -1.05
N HIS A 448 -12.33 1.06 -1.99
CA HIS A 448 -11.13 0.88 -2.79
C HIS A 448 -10.76 2.17 -3.54
N GLN A 449 -11.74 2.79 -4.23
CA GLN A 449 -11.52 4.06 -4.95
C GLN A 449 -11.24 5.26 -4.03
N ALA A 450 -11.81 5.28 -2.82
CA ALA A 450 -11.66 6.42 -1.91
C ALA A 450 -10.28 6.50 -1.24
N GLY A 451 -9.60 5.38 -1.09
CA GLY A 451 -8.25 5.28 -0.51
C GLY A 451 -7.14 5.12 -1.54
N GLY A 452 -7.49 4.87 -2.81
CA GLY A 452 -6.54 4.48 -3.85
C GLY A 452 -5.78 5.66 -4.47
N ILE A 453 -4.51 5.44 -4.76
CA ILE A 453 -3.69 6.29 -5.62
C ILE A 453 -4.08 5.99 -7.07
N THR A 454 -4.18 7.02 -7.89
CA THR A 454 -4.47 6.86 -9.32
C THR A 454 -3.18 6.74 -10.14
N GLN A 455 -3.27 6.08 -11.28
CA GLN A 455 -2.17 6.00 -12.25
C GLN A 455 -1.65 7.38 -12.66
N GLU A 456 -2.55 8.35 -12.84
CA GLU A 456 -2.20 9.74 -13.15
C GLU A 456 -1.37 10.40 -12.03
N GLN A 457 -1.69 10.11 -10.76
CA GLN A 457 -0.93 10.64 -9.62
C GLN A 457 0.47 10.04 -9.55
N LEU A 458 0.61 8.74 -9.77
CA LEU A 458 1.92 8.06 -9.80
C LEU A 458 2.81 8.61 -10.91
N GLU A 459 2.26 8.78 -12.12
CA GLU A 459 2.99 9.37 -13.25
C GLU A 459 3.47 10.81 -12.94
N LEU A 460 2.59 11.64 -12.37
CA LEU A 460 2.94 13.02 -12.01
C LEU A 460 4.01 13.12 -10.93
N ILE A 461 3.93 12.23 -9.93
CA ILE A 461 4.93 12.17 -8.86
C ILE A 461 6.28 11.73 -9.43
N LEU A 462 6.30 10.73 -10.31
CA LEU A 462 7.52 10.30 -10.98
C LEU A 462 8.14 11.43 -11.83
N LEU A 463 7.32 12.12 -12.64
CA LEU A 463 7.78 13.25 -13.46
C LEU A 463 8.35 14.37 -12.59
N LYS A 464 7.68 14.72 -11.50
CA LYS A 464 8.17 15.75 -10.57
C LYS A 464 9.45 15.34 -9.86
N LEU A 465 9.55 14.08 -9.45
CA LEU A 465 10.77 13.55 -8.84
C LEU A 465 11.97 13.65 -9.81
N ALA A 466 11.77 13.29 -11.09
CA ALA A 466 12.79 13.44 -12.13
C ALA A 466 13.16 14.91 -12.38
N GLU A 467 12.17 15.80 -12.38
CA GLU A 467 12.41 17.26 -12.50
C GLU A 467 13.28 17.77 -11.34
N LEU A 468 12.92 17.44 -10.10
CA LEU A 468 13.67 17.83 -8.90
C LEU A 468 15.10 17.27 -8.92
N TYR A 469 15.27 16.03 -9.34
CA TYR A 469 16.59 15.40 -9.47
C TYR A 469 17.49 16.18 -10.44
N ARG A 470 16.97 16.59 -11.63
CA ARG A 470 17.68 17.39 -12.61
C ARG A 470 18.00 18.79 -12.07
N MET A 471 17.04 19.46 -11.45
CA MET A 471 17.21 20.82 -10.89
C MET A 471 18.27 20.89 -9.80
N LYS A 472 18.38 19.86 -8.98
CA LYS A 472 19.35 19.81 -7.86
C LYS A 472 20.73 19.26 -8.27
N GLY A 473 21.00 19.13 -9.57
CA GLY A 473 22.31 18.74 -10.09
C GLY A 473 22.66 17.27 -9.88
N HIS A 474 21.67 16.39 -10.00
CA HIS A 474 21.83 14.92 -9.94
C HIS A 474 22.41 14.40 -8.61
N PRO A 475 21.83 14.71 -7.46
CA PRO A 475 22.34 14.29 -6.16
C PRO A 475 22.14 12.78 -5.93
N GLN A 476 23.04 12.14 -5.18
CA GLN A 476 22.84 10.74 -4.76
C GLN A 476 21.69 10.60 -3.75
N GLN A 477 21.44 11.64 -2.98
CA GLN A 477 20.42 11.70 -1.94
C GLN A 477 19.78 13.08 -1.93
N MET A 478 18.46 13.12 -1.81
CA MET A 478 17.70 14.36 -1.84
C MET A 478 16.58 14.33 -0.79
N LEU A 479 16.42 15.44 -0.08
CA LEU A 479 15.22 15.67 0.72
C LEU A 479 14.17 16.31 -0.18
N VAL A 480 13.00 15.68 -0.25
CA VAL A 480 11.90 16.12 -1.10
C VAL A 480 10.75 16.58 -0.20
N PRO A 481 10.43 17.86 -0.16
CA PRO A 481 9.28 18.36 0.57
C PRO A 481 7.99 17.87 -0.05
N ILE A 482 7.06 17.45 0.79
CA ILE A 482 5.75 16.98 0.33
C ILE A 482 4.97 18.08 -0.39
N SER A 483 5.20 19.34 -0.04
CA SER A 483 4.63 20.50 -0.73
C SER A 483 4.98 20.60 -2.22
N ASP A 484 6.07 19.97 -2.67
CA ASP A 484 6.42 19.90 -4.10
C ASP A 484 5.40 19.13 -4.93
N PHE A 485 4.57 18.30 -4.28
CA PHE A 485 3.55 17.47 -4.93
C PHE A 485 2.11 17.95 -4.68
N GLU A 486 1.91 19.15 -4.13
CA GLU A 486 0.60 19.67 -3.79
C GLU A 486 -0.40 19.62 -4.96
N TYR A 487 0.06 19.86 -6.18
CA TYR A 487 -0.77 19.86 -7.38
C TYR A 487 -1.18 18.47 -7.89
N VAL A 488 -0.52 17.42 -7.42
CA VAL A 488 -0.80 16.04 -7.83
C VAL A 488 -2.10 15.53 -7.22
N THR A 489 -2.51 16.14 -6.12
CA THR A 489 -3.60 15.62 -5.31
C THR A 489 -4.93 16.24 -5.68
N LYS A 490 -5.88 15.41 -6.11
CA LYS A 490 -7.33 15.74 -6.12
C LYS A 490 -7.97 15.35 -4.78
N LEU A 491 -7.27 15.59 -3.68
CA LEU A 491 -7.84 15.27 -2.36
C LEU A 491 -9.11 16.07 -2.12
N PRO A 492 -10.19 15.42 -1.63
CA PRO A 492 -11.35 16.14 -1.16
C PRO A 492 -10.89 17.13 -0.09
N ARG A 493 -11.34 18.37 -0.19
CA ARG A 493 -10.94 19.41 0.75
C ARG A 493 -11.17 18.97 2.19
N ALA A 494 -10.10 18.78 2.90
CA ALA A 494 -10.15 18.65 4.35
C ALA A 494 -10.73 19.95 4.93
N LYS A 495 -11.52 19.83 6.00
CA LYS A 495 -12.15 20.98 6.66
C LYS A 495 -11.13 21.94 7.26
N ASN A 496 -9.90 21.48 7.44
CA ASN A 496 -8.79 22.28 7.91
C ASN A 496 -7.49 21.95 7.17
N LYS A 497 -6.54 22.88 7.21
CA LYS A 497 -5.25 22.81 6.52
C LYS A 497 -4.39 21.65 7.01
N LEU A 498 -4.44 21.30 8.29
CA LEU A 498 -3.65 20.23 8.88
C LEU A 498 -4.08 18.84 8.40
N ASP A 499 -5.38 18.61 8.24
CA ASP A 499 -5.90 17.35 7.71
C ASP A 499 -5.46 17.19 6.25
N TYR A 500 -5.53 18.27 5.45
CA TYR A 500 -5.07 18.26 4.06
C TYR A 500 -3.58 17.92 3.95
N GLU A 501 -2.73 18.53 4.78
CA GLU A 501 -1.28 18.25 4.77
C GLU A 501 -0.96 16.82 5.20
N SER A 502 -1.72 16.29 6.16
CA SER A 502 -1.59 14.90 6.61
C SER A 502 -1.96 13.93 5.48
N ASP A 503 -3.09 14.20 4.80
CA ASP A 503 -3.57 13.38 3.71
C ASP A 503 -2.64 13.44 2.50
N LEU A 504 -2.13 14.64 2.16
CA LEU A 504 -1.12 14.83 1.11
C LEU A 504 0.16 14.07 1.43
N GLY A 505 0.63 14.17 2.67
CA GLY A 505 1.83 13.49 3.13
C GLY A 505 1.72 11.98 3.01
N GLN A 506 0.59 11.43 3.39
CA GLN A 506 0.31 10.01 3.28
C GLN A 506 0.30 9.56 1.82
N LEU A 507 -0.41 10.28 0.95
CA LEU A 507 -0.51 9.96 -0.48
C LEU A 507 0.86 10.00 -1.16
N VAL A 508 1.65 11.05 -0.95
CA VAL A 508 2.97 11.19 -1.58
C VAL A 508 3.93 10.10 -1.11
N LYS A 509 3.98 9.81 0.19
CA LYS A 509 4.80 8.72 0.73
C LYS A 509 4.41 7.37 0.12
N THR A 510 3.11 7.07 0.06
CA THR A 510 2.61 5.82 -0.53
C THR A 510 2.96 5.74 -2.02
N ALA A 511 2.75 6.83 -2.77
CA ALA A 511 3.07 6.87 -4.20
C ALA A 511 4.56 6.66 -4.46
N LEU A 512 5.43 7.32 -3.70
CA LEU A 512 6.87 7.16 -3.83
C LEU A 512 7.31 5.72 -3.49
N LEU A 513 6.70 5.08 -2.51
CA LEU A 513 6.95 3.67 -2.21
C LEU A 513 6.48 2.74 -3.32
N TRP A 514 5.32 3.00 -3.91
CA TRP A 514 4.84 2.22 -5.05
C TRP A 514 5.72 2.39 -6.29
N ILE A 515 6.28 3.59 -6.49
CA ILE A 515 7.29 3.83 -7.53
C ILE A 515 8.60 3.11 -7.20
N GLU A 516 9.07 3.16 -5.94
CA GLU A 516 10.26 2.40 -5.50
C GLU A 516 10.10 0.91 -5.80
N GLU A 517 8.97 0.34 -5.41
CA GLU A 517 8.70 -1.10 -5.58
C GLU A 517 8.56 -1.49 -7.05
N ASP A 518 7.84 -0.69 -7.83
CA ASP A 518 7.66 -0.91 -9.27
C ASP A 518 8.97 -0.84 -10.07
N LEU A 519 9.88 0.05 -9.64
CA LEU A 519 11.18 0.22 -10.30
C LEU A 519 12.27 -0.72 -9.75
N ARG A 520 11.97 -1.56 -8.77
CA ARG A 520 12.93 -2.50 -8.21
C ARG A 520 13.37 -3.51 -9.28
N ARG A 521 14.68 -3.62 -9.49
CA ARG A 521 15.24 -4.51 -10.51
C ARG A 521 15.05 -6.00 -10.14
N PRO A 522 15.06 -6.91 -11.11
CA PRO A 522 14.86 -8.35 -10.88
C PRO A 522 15.84 -8.99 -9.88
N ARG A 523 16.99 -8.37 -9.63
CA ARG A 523 17.98 -8.83 -8.62
C ARG A 523 17.74 -8.24 -7.23
N GLY A 524 16.63 -7.52 -7.02
CA GLY A 524 16.31 -6.85 -5.77
C GLY A 524 17.01 -5.50 -5.58
N GLU A 525 17.77 -5.02 -6.57
CA GLU A 525 18.42 -3.69 -6.54
C GLU A 525 17.36 -2.60 -6.70
N ALA A 526 17.31 -1.69 -5.76
CA ALA A 526 16.44 -0.53 -5.84
C ALA A 526 16.95 0.47 -6.89
N VAL A 527 16.06 1.05 -7.69
CA VAL A 527 16.37 2.18 -8.57
C VAL A 527 16.40 3.46 -7.76
N ILE A 528 15.40 3.61 -6.90
CA ILE A 528 15.33 4.64 -5.86
C ILE A 528 15.04 3.96 -4.53
N GLU A 529 15.43 4.60 -3.45
CA GLU A 529 15.12 4.18 -2.09
C GLU A 529 14.47 5.34 -1.35
N VAL A 530 13.29 5.11 -0.80
CA VAL A 530 12.48 6.11 -0.12
C VAL A 530 12.51 5.86 1.38
N ALA A 531 12.75 6.91 2.16
CA ALA A 531 12.70 6.85 3.62
C ALA A 531 11.93 8.05 4.20
N PRO A 532 11.17 7.87 5.29
CA PRO A 532 10.56 8.99 5.98
C PRO A 532 11.67 9.86 6.57
N CYS A 533 11.64 11.14 6.28
CA CYS A 533 12.53 12.06 6.96
C CYS A 533 11.96 12.39 8.34
N ARG A 534 12.79 12.26 9.36
CA ARG A 534 12.43 12.58 10.75
C ARG A 534 12.27 14.08 10.97
N LEU A 535 12.85 14.88 10.08
CA LEU A 535 13.11 16.29 10.29
C LEU A 535 12.13 17.17 9.53
N LEU A 536 11.82 18.32 10.10
CA LEU A 536 11.56 19.52 9.32
C LEU A 536 12.87 19.80 8.57
N GLY A 537 12.84 19.72 7.26
CA GLY A 537 13.94 20.30 6.47
C GLY A 537 14.16 21.76 6.88
N ASP A 538 15.17 22.40 6.35
CA ASP A 538 15.41 23.83 6.62
C ASP A 538 14.10 24.60 6.53
N CYS A 539 13.76 25.29 7.60
CA CYS A 539 12.54 26.09 7.72
C CYS A 539 12.90 27.56 7.49
N TYR A 540 12.05 28.27 6.78
CA TYR A 540 12.20 29.71 6.60
C TYR A 540 11.09 30.43 7.36
N LEU A 541 11.48 31.39 8.20
CA LEU A 541 10.57 32.24 8.95
C LEU A 541 10.67 33.68 8.48
N GLN A 542 9.55 34.26 8.14
CA GLN A 542 9.43 35.68 7.85
C GLN A 542 8.94 36.41 9.11
N ASP A 543 9.78 37.27 9.65
CA ASP A 543 9.45 38.14 10.78
C ASP A 543 8.97 39.52 10.30
N LYS A 544 7.70 39.80 10.52
CA LYS A 544 7.09 41.07 10.12
C LYS A 544 7.47 42.24 11.03
N THR A 545 8.07 41.96 12.21
CA THR A 545 8.43 42.99 13.22
C THR A 545 9.92 43.24 13.34
N GLY A 546 10.73 42.40 12.74
CA GLY A 546 12.12 42.72 12.33
C GLY A 546 13.23 42.55 13.38
N THR A 547 13.03 42.31 14.67
CA THR A 547 14.19 42.32 15.57
C THR A 547 14.15 41.46 16.84
N ALA A 548 13.05 41.23 17.47
CA ALA A 548 13.04 40.54 18.76
C ALA A 548 13.27 39.00 18.59
N PHE A 549 12.70 38.42 17.58
CA PHE A 549 12.88 36.99 17.25
C PHE A 549 14.32 36.67 16.87
N ALA A 550 14.89 37.45 15.95
CA ALA A 550 16.24 37.23 15.45
C ALA A 550 17.31 37.36 16.55
N ARG A 551 17.10 38.26 17.51
CA ARG A 551 18.02 38.42 18.65
C ARG A 551 17.91 37.25 19.64
N ARG A 552 16.67 36.80 19.94
CA ARG A 552 16.45 35.75 20.94
C ARG A 552 16.94 34.40 20.46
N TYR A 553 16.78 34.10 19.19
CA TYR A 553 17.10 32.79 18.61
C TYR A 553 18.26 32.83 17.62
N ALA A 554 19.14 33.82 17.72
CA ALA A 554 20.25 34.04 16.78
C ALA A 554 21.13 32.80 16.57
N ALA A 555 21.26 31.95 17.57
CA ALA A 555 22.03 30.69 17.47
C ALA A 555 21.46 29.66 16.46
N TYR A 556 20.19 29.80 16.11
CA TYR A 556 19.46 28.86 15.24
C TYR A 556 19.07 29.49 13.90
N LEU A 557 19.44 30.74 13.66
CA LEU A 557 18.99 31.55 12.54
C LEU A 557 20.12 31.99 11.64
N SER A 558 19.93 31.94 10.34
CA SER A 558 20.79 32.56 9.34
C SER A 558 19.97 33.48 8.43
N PRO A 559 20.42 34.72 8.16
CA PRO A 559 19.69 35.61 7.26
C PRO A 559 19.68 35.07 5.83
N VAL A 560 18.61 35.29 5.09
CA VAL A 560 18.51 34.93 3.68
C VAL A 560 18.88 36.16 2.85
N GLU A 561 19.91 36.03 2.02
CA GLU A 561 20.41 37.11 1.17
C GLU A 561 19.33 37.61 0.20
N GLY A 562 19.21 38.91 0.05
CA GLY A 562 18.22 39.55 -0.83
C GLY A 562 16.84 39.75 -0.23
N TYR A 563 16.59 39.31 1.00
CA TYR A 563 15.30 39.44 1.68
C TYR A 563 15.43 40.11 3.04
N GLU A 564 14.60 41.12 3.30
CA GLU A 564 14.52 41.74 4.61
C GLU A 564 13.68 40.83 5.55
N ASN A 565 14.20 40.63 6.76
CA ASN A 565 13.47 39.88 7.84
C ASN A 565 13.09 38.44 7.49
N LEU A 566 13.80 37.79 6.57
CA LEU A 566 13.68 36.38 6.26
C LEU A 566 14.84 35.58 6.82
N TRP A 567 14.54 34.55 7.58
CA TRP A 567 15.52 33.75 8.30
C TRP A 567 15.42 32.28 7.93
N ARG A 568 16.55 31.66 7.61
CA ARG A 568 16.69 30.22 7.57
C ARG A 568 16.86 29.71 8.99
N VAL A 569 16.09 28.72 9.39
CA VAL A 569 15.98 28.22 10.75
C VAL A 569 16.37 26.75 10.82
N GLN A 570 17.28 26.42 11.74
CA GLN A 570 17.53 25.05 12.13
C GLN A 570 16.37 24.57 13.04
N ALA A 571 15.28 24.17 12.43
CA ALA A 571 14.02 23.96 13.14
C ALA A 571 14.08 22.82 14.15
N GLU A 572 14.81 21.76 13.85
CA GLU A 572 15.00 20.62 14.77
C GLU A 572 15.77 21.04 16.01
N THR A 573 16.93 21.69 15.81
CA THR A 573 17.77 22.15 16.90
C THR A 573 17.04 23.19 17.76
N LEU A 574 16.25 24.07 17.11
CA LEU A 574 15.40 25.04 17.80
C LEU A 574 14.33 24.32 18.65
N TRP A 575 13.66 23.31 18.10
CA TRP A 575 12.66 22.54 18.80
C TRP A 575 13.24 21.79 20.02
N GLU A 576 14.32 21.04 19.80
CA GLU A 576 14.92 20.23 20.86
C GLU A 576 15.49 21.05 22.01
N ARG A 577 16.03 22.23 21.75
CA ARG A 577 16.69 23.06 22.78
C ARG A 577 15.77 24.07 23.43
N GLU A 578 14.86 24.68 22.66
CA GLU A 578 14.04 25.80 23.14
C GLU A 578 12.60 25.42 23.46
N PHE A 579 12.12 24.31 22.86
CA PHE A 579 10.72 23.86 23.01
C PHE A 579 10.61 22.35 23.27
N PRO A 580 11.47 21.76 24.15
CA PRO A 580 11.46 20.32 24.37
C PRO A 580 10.17 19.80 25.01
N GLU A 581 9.41 20.68 25.67
CA GLU A 581 8.11 20.41 26.28
C GLU A 581 7.00 20.23 25.24
N LEU A 582 7.15 20.84 24.05
CA LEU A 582 6.15 20.69 22.98
C LEU A 582 6.36 19.36 22.25
N GLY A 583 5.26 18.66 22.01
CA GLY A 583 5.29 17.59 21.03
C GLY A 583 5.63 18.16 19.66
N TYR A 584 6.39 17.40 18.84
CA TYR A 584 6.80 17.83 17.50
C TYR A 584 5.63 18.34 16.63
N ARG A 585 4.47 17.70 16.71
CA ARG A 585 3.25 18.12 15.99
C ARG A 585 2.75 19.49 16.48
N GLU A 586 2.78 19.71 17.79
CA GLU A 586 2.37 20.97 18.38
C GLU A 586 3.36 22.11 18.06
N PHE A 587 4.66 21.82 18.19
CA PHE A 587 5.70 22.74 17.75
C PHE A 587 5.52 23.14 16.29
N LYS A 588 5.35 22.16 15.41
CA LYS A 588 5.12 22.37 13.98
C LYS A 588 3.87 23.22 13.74
N GLN A 589 2.76 22.91 14.40
CA GLN A 589 1.50 23.66 14.27
C GLN A 589 1.67 25.11 14.71
N LYS A 590 2.30 25.33 15.84
CA LYS A 590 2.56 26.67 16.37
C LYS A 590 3.53 27.46 15.47
N LEU A 591 4.54 26.80 14.93
CA LEU A 591 5.47 27.38 13.97
C LEU A 591 4.73 27.82 12.69
N MET A 592 3.86 26.97 12.14
CA MET A 592 3.10 27.27 10.92
C MET A 592 2.11 28.41 11.10
N ASN A 593 1.45 28.44 12.26
CA ASN A 593 0.41 29.45 12.54
C ASN A 593 1.00 30.77 13.03
N GLY A 594 2.32 30.86 13.20
CA GLY A 594 2.98 32.03 13.76
C GLY A 594 2.64 32.27 15.24
N THR A 595 2.20 31.23 15.95
CA THR A 595 1.83 31.31 17.38
C THR A 595 2.92 30.75 18.29
N LEU A 596 3.99 30.16 17.72
CA LEU A 596 5.10 29.62 18.51
C LEU A 596 5.79 30.68 19.35
N ILE A 597 5.91 31.89 18.79
CA ILE A 597 6.55 33.04 19.39
C ILE A 597 5.64 34.26 19.14
N PRO A 598 4.61 34.46 19.97
CA PRO A 598 3.59 35.48 19.73
C PRO A 598 4.15 36.90 19.59
N GLU A 599 5.25 37.23 20.30
CA GLU A 599 5.86 38.54 20.29
C GLU A 599 6.54 38.87 18.97
N ALA A 600 6.96 37.82 18.21
CA ALA A 600 7.73 37.98 16.99
C ALA A 600 6.89 38.01 15.72
N ARG A 601 5.64 37.55 15.75
CA ARG A 601 4.77 37.39 14.57
C ARG A 601 5.46 36.72 13.37
N ALA A 602 6.38 35.81 13.67
CA ALA A 602 7.15 35.08 12.67
C ALA A 602 6.29 33.97 12.05
N VAL A 603 6.23 33.91 10.74
CA VAL A 603 5.43 32.95 9.98
C VAL A 603 6.35 32.08 9.12
N ALA A 604 6.12 30.78 9.16
CA ALA A 604 6.83 29.84 8.30
C ALA A 604 6.47 30.06 6.81
N VAL A 605 7.48 30.17 5.97
CA VAL A 605 7.35 30.33 4.52
C VAL A 605 8.23 29.32 3.79
N GLY A 606 7.88 29.02 2.54
CA GLY A 606 8.71 28.23 1.65
C GLY A 606 9.53 29.13 0.72
N ARG A 607 10.78 28.80 0.48
CA ARG A 607 11.58 29.38 -0.59
C ARG A 607 11.42 28.52 -1.83
N HIS A 608 10.98 29.13 -2.92
CA HIS A 608 10.82 28.47 -4.21
C HIS A 608 11.98 28.87 -5.11
N ASP A 609 12.80 27.91 -5.50
CA ASP A 609 13.81 28.07 -6.54
C ASP A 609 13.15 27.72 -7.87
N VAL A 610 13.01 28.69 -8.75
CA VAL A 610 12.28 28.57 -10.02
C VAL A 610 13.27 28.68 -11.18
N LEU A 611 13.20 27.73 -12.10
CA LEU A 611 13.95 27.70 -13.35
C LEU A 611 12.96 27.90 -14.51
N LEU A 612 13.09 29.03 -15.22
CA LEU A 612 12.30 29.29 -16.43
C LEU A 612 12.90 28.53 -17.62
N LYS A 613 12.07 27.91 -18.43
CA LYS A 613 12.50 27.23 -19.66
C LYS A 613 12.65 28.18 -20.84
N GLU A 614 12.07 29.35 -20.75
CA GLU A 614 12.16 30.51 -21.68
C GLU A 614 12.44 31.76 -20.87
N ASP A 615 12.84 32.85 -21.50
CA ASP A 615 13.01 34.10 -20.76
C ASP A 615 11.66 34.57 -20.13
N ALA A 616 11.76 35.40 -19.10
CA ALA A 616 10.60 35.87 -18.34
C ALA A 616 9.58 36.61 -19.20
N ALA A 617 10.00 37.32 -20.23
CA ALA A 617 9.12 38.09 -21.13
C ALA A 617 8.38 37.14 -22.07
N GLN A 618 9.05 36.13 -22.62
CA GLN A 618 8.43 35.08 -23.45
C GLN A 618 7.45 34.23 -22.66
N THR A 619 7.82 33.79 -21.45
CA THR A 619 6.93 33.05 -20.53
C THR A 619 5.68 33.88 -20.24
N LEU A 620 5.83 35.17 -19.93
CA LEU A 620 4.69 36.06 -19.66
C LEU A 620 3.79 36.25 -20.89
N GLN A 621 4.38 36.41 -22.09
CA GLN A 621 3.63 36.53 -23.34
C GLN A 621 2.84 35.28 -23.66
N ARG A 622 3.46 34.10 -23.52
CA ARG A 622 2.81 32.80 -23.75
C ARG A 622 1.64 32.56 -22.82
N VAL A 623 1.79 32.81 -21.52
CA VAL A 623 0.72 32.67 -20.54
C VAL A 623 -0.40 33.66 -20.76
N LYS A 624 -0.09 34.93 -21.16
CA LYS A 624 -1.09 35.92 -21.54
C LYS A 624 -1.95 35.46 -22.71
N ALA A 625 -1.32 34.92 -23.75
CA ALA A 625 -2.02 34.40 -24.93
C ALA A 625 -2.94 33.23 -24.54
N LEU A 626 -2.43 32.24 -23.79
CA LEU A 626 -3.22 31.10 -23.31
C LEU A 626 -4.42 31.55 -22.47
N PHE A 627 -4.23 32.47 -21.53
CA PHE A 627 -5.30 32.95 -20.66
C PHE A 627 -6.33 33.78 -21.43
N ALA A 628 -5.93 34.53 -22.48
CA ALA A 628 -6.85 35.25 -23.35
C ALA A 628 -7.77 34.29 -24.14
N ASP A 629 -7.20 33.21 -24.65
CA ASP A 629 -7.96 32.19 -25.39
C ASP A 629 -8.85 31.36 -24.49
N LEU A 630 -8.37 30.98 -23.30
CA LEU A 630 -9.21 30.36 -22.25
C LEU A 630 -10.38 31.27 -21.85
N THR A 631 -10.10 32.57 -21.67
CA THR A 631 -11.15 33.56 -21.38
C THR A 631 -12.20 33.59 -22.49
N THR A 632 -11.77 33.59 -23.75
CA THR A 632 -12.65 33.58 -24.92
C THR A 632 -13.48 32.32 -25.02
N LEU A 633 -12.88 31.14 -24.80
CA LEU A 633 -13.60 29.87 -24.76
C LEU A 633 -14.68 29.85 -23.69
N MET A 634 -14.33 30.22 -22.46
CA MET A 634 -15.25 30.19 -21.34
C MET A 634 -16.35 31.27 -21.42
N ARG A 635 -16.02 32.45 -21.96
CA ARG A 635 -16.99 33.51 -22.24
C ARG A 635 -18.00 33.08 -23.30
N ASN A 636 -17.55 32.43 -24.36
CA ASN A 636 -18.41 31.85 -25.40
C ASN A 636 -19.31 30.73 -24.82
N ALA A 637 -18.76 29.89 -23.91
CA ALA A 637 -19.55 28.88 -23.21
C ALA A 637 -20.66 29.50 -22.35
N LEU A 638 -20.37 30.57 -21.61
CA LEU A 638 -21.33 31.28 -20.78
C LEU A 638 -22.44 31.91 -21.61
N LEU A 639 -22.09 32.50 -22.76
CA LEU A 639 -23.07 33.21 -23.64
C LEU A 639 -23.93 32.26 -24.48
N LYS A 640 -23.33 31.20 -25.01
CA LYS A 640 -24.01 30.35 -26.01
C LYS A 640 -24.47 29.01 -25.46
N ASN A 641 -23.92 28.47 -24.38
CA ASN A 641 -24.11 27.09 -23.94
C ASN A 641 -24.31 26.95 -22.41
N LYS A 642 -24.91 27.97 -21.76
CA LYS A 642 -25.15 27.95 -20.29
C LYS A 642 -23.90 27.64 -19.48
N GLY A 643 -22.73 28.07 -19.91
CA GLY A 643 -21.45 27.82 -19.28
C GLY A 643 -20.82 26.45 -19.58
N LYS A 644 -21.40 25.68 -20.47
CA LYS A 644 -20.90 24.31 -20.76
C LYS A 644 -19.93 24.30 -21.93
N PHE A 645 -18.83 23.59 -21.79
CA PHE A 645 -17.89 23.27 -22.85
C PHE A 645 -17.34 21.83 -22.62
N ASP A 646 -16.78 21.23 -23.65
CA ASP A 646 -16.31 19.85 -23.59
C ASP A 646 -14.78 19.75 -23.66
N GLU A 647 -14.31 18.53 -23.43
CA GLU A 647 -12.89 18.19 -23.43
C GLU A 647 -12.24 18.42 -24.80
N THR A 648 -13.01 18.22 -25.88
CA THR A 648 -12.50 18.39 -27.26
C THR A 648 -12.12 19.84 -27.54
N GLN A 649 -12.98 20.81 -27.16
CA GLN A 649 -12.70 22.23 -27.33
C GLN A 649 -11.46 22.68 -26.54
N LEU A 650 -11.26 22.08 -25.37
CA LEU A 650 -10.09 22.35 -24.56
C LEU A 650 -8.83 21.78 -25.21
N ARG A 651 -8.89 20.57 -25.75
CA ARG A 651 -7.79 19.92 -26.46
C ARG A 651 -7.35 20.71 -27.69
N GLU A 652 -8.28 21.23 -28.47
CA GLU A 652 -7.99 22.08 -29.64
C GLU A 652 -7.26 23.35 -29.24
N LEU A 653 -7.72 24.02 -28.16
CA LEU A 653 -7.07 25.21 -27.64
C LEU A 653 -5.61 24.92 -27.21
N PHE A 654 -5.39 23.84 -26.49
CA PHE A 654 -4.04 23.49 -26.03
C PHE A 654 -3.12 23.08 -27.17
N LYS A 655 -3.64 22.37 -28.18
CA LYS A 655 -2.89 22.07 -29.42
C LYS A 655 -2.46 23.34 -30.15
N ALA A 656 -3.33 24.35 -30.22
CA ALA A 656 -3.00 25.64 -30.84
C ALA A 656 -1.83 26.35 -30.12
N HIS A 657 -1.68 26.15 -28.82
CA HIS A 657 -0.56 26.64 -28.03
C HIS A 657 0.63 25.68 -27.94
N GLN A 658 0.65 24.61 -28.73
CA GLN A 658 1.70 23.57 -28.73
C GLN A 658 1.90 22.92 -27.35
N LEU A 659 0.82 22.82 -26.55
CA LEU A 659 0.82 22.20 -25.26
C LEU A 659 0.31 20.76 -25.32
N ASP A 660 0.81 19.89 -24.46
CA ASP A 660 0.35 18.52 -24.37
C ASP A 660 -1.12 18.46 -23.94
N VAL A 661 -1.90 17.65 -24.64
CA VAL A 661 -3.33 17.47 -24.40
C VAL A 661 -3.60 16.90 -22.99
N ARG A 662 -2.68 16.10 -22.44
CA ARG A 662 -2.78 15.62 -21.04
C ARG A 662 -2.63 16.74 -20.04
N SER A 663 -1.76 17.71 -20.31
CA SER A 663 -1.60 18.92 -19.50
C SER A 663 -2.87 19.76 -19.47
N ALA A 664 -3.67 19.77 -20.55
CA ALA A 664 -4.93 20.50 -20.63
C ALA A 664 -5.94 20.05 -19.58
N LYS A 665 -6.18 18.75 -19.49
CA LYS A 665 -7.10 18.16 -18.52
C LYS A 665 -6.64 18.40 -17.08
N ARG A 666 -5.34 18.22 -16.84
CA ARG A 666 -4.70 18.46 -15.55
C ARG A 666 -4.78 19.92 -15.14
N PHE A 667 -4.44 20.83 -16.05
CA PHE A 667 -4.50 22.27 -15.84
C PHE A 667 -5.91 22.75 -15.46
N ILE A 668 -6.91 22.33 -16.22
CA ILE A 668 -8.29 22.65 -15.89
C ILE A 668 -8.73 21.96 -14.60
N GLY A 669 -8.31 20.74 -14.33
CA GLY A 669 -8.55 20.05 -13.08
C GLY A 669 -8.08 20.87 -11.87
N GLN A 670 -6.91 21.46 -11.93
CA GLN A 670 -6.36 22.33 -10.89
C GLN A 670 -7.09 23.68 -10.80
N LEU A 671 -7.42 24.29 -11.93
CA LEU A 671 -8.24 25.51 -11.96
C LEU A 671 -9.68 25.28 -11.46
N LEU A 672 -10.16 24.04 -11.57
CA LEU A 672 -11.51 23.62 -11.15
C LEU A 672 -11.67 23.54 -9.65
N GLU A 673 -10.58 23.34 -8.93
CA GLU A 673 -10.67 23.14 -7.48
C GLU A 673 -11.19 24.40 -6.80
N SER A 674 -12.32 24.22 -6.11
CA SER A 674 -12.94 25.26 -5.34
C SER A 674 -12.00 25.73 -4.24
N ARG A 675 -11.72 27.00 -4.13
CA ARG A 675 -10.94 27.58 -3.03
C ARG A 675 -11.85 28.07 -1.93
N VAL A 676 -11.38 27.90 -0.71
CA VAL A 676 -11.99 28.51 0.46
C VAL A 676 -11.30 29.85 0.65
N GLU A 677 -11.97 30.95 0.27
CA GLU A 677 -11.63 32.27 0.74
C GLU A 677 -12.59 32.64 1.87
N GLU A 678 -12.04 33.03 3.01
CA GLU A 678 -12.82 33.49 4.20
C GLU A 678 -13.98 32.55 4.62
N GLY A 679 -13.75 31.23 4.57
CA GLY A 679 -14.76 30.24 4.99
C GLY A 679 -15.85 29.93 3.95
N ARG A 680 -15.75 30.45 2.73
CA ARG A 680 -16.68 30.14 1.62
C ARG A 680 -15.97 29.33 0.54
N SER A 681 -16.61 28.24 0.12
CA SER A 681 -16.15 27.46 -1.03
C SER A 681 -16.60 28.14 -2.32
N MET A 682 -15.63 28.61 -3.15
CA MET A 682 -15.92 29.17 -4.47
C MET A 682 -15.37 28.23 -5.54
N SER A 683 -16.25 27.64 -6.34
CA SER A 683 -15.90 26.85 -7.52
C SER A 683 -16.23 27.64 -8.78
N TYR A 684 -15.21 27.94 -9.58
CA TYR A 684 -15.42 28.66 -10.84
C TYR A 684 -15.74 27.72 -11.99
N ILE A 685 -15.36 26.49 -11.91
CA ILE A 685 -15.62 25.47 -12.92
C ILE A 685 -15.99 24.15 -12.21
N SER A 686 -16.91 23.40 -12.75
CA SER A 686 -17.25 22.05 -12.32
C SER A 686 -17.17 21.09 -13.50
N SER A 687 -16.90 19.81 -13.22
CA SER A 687 -16.88 18.77 -14.24
C SER A 687 -17.93 17.70 -13.96
N ALA A 688 -18.52 17.16 -15.00
CA ALA A 688 -19.40 16.00 -14.94
C ALA A 688 -19.13 15.09 -16.16
N ARG A 689 -19.29 13.78 -16.01
CA ARG A 689 -19.27 12.88 -17.16
C ARG A 689 -20.56 13.04 -17.96
N LYS A 690 -20.47 13.07 -19.28
CA LYS A 690 -21.64 12.98 -20.14
C LYS A 690 -22.30 11.61 -19.93
N LYS A 691 -23.63 11.56 -19.86
CA LYS A 691 -24.36 10.27 -19.87
C LYS A 691 -23.95 9.48 -21.13
N GLU A 692 -23.58 8.23 -20.92
CA GLU A 692 -23.19 7.28 -22.01
C GLU A 692 -21.87 7.61 -22.77
N SER A 693 -20.99 8.47 -22.22
CA SER A 693 -19.70 8.81 -22.81
C SER A 693 -18.61 8.85 -21.75
N THR A 694 -17.38 8.52 -22.13
CA THR A 694 -16.19 8.68 -21.31
C THR A 694 -15.73 10.14 -21.23
N GLU A 695 -16.25 11.03 -22.08
CA GLU A 695 -15.84 12.42 -22.17
C GLU A 695 -16.33 13.27 -20.98
N LEU A 696 -15.49 14.18 -20.51
CA LEU A 696 -15.81 15.16 -19.49
C LEU A 696 -16.49 16.39 -20.11
N GLN A 697 -17.57 16.81 -19.49
CA GLN A 697 -18.21 18.09 -19.73
C GLN A 697 -17.89 19.04 -18.58
N PHE A 698 -17.42 20.22 -18.90
CA PHE A 698 -17.11 21.28 -17.94
C PHE A 698 -18.23 22.31 -17.92
N THR A 699 -18.46 22.89 -16.73
CA THR A 699 -19.39 24.00 -16.55
C THR A 699 -18.66 25.12 -15.84
N VAL A 700 -18.54 26.30 -16.49
CA VAL A 700 -17.88 27.48 -15.94
C VAL A 700 -18.92 28.41 -15.29
N SER A 701 -18.56 29.03 -14.18
CA SER A 701 -19.33 30.07 -13.49
C SER A 701 -18.78 31.48 -13.75
N LYS A 702 -19.59 32.50 -13.51
CA LYS A 702 -19.15 33.89 -13.55
C LYS A 702 -18.05 34.12 -12.50
N GLY A 703 -17.05 34.91 -12.85
CA GLY A 703 -15.93 35.29 -11.97
C GLY A 703 -14.61 34.59 -12.26
N PHE A 704 -14.58 33.56 -13.10
CA PHE A 704 -13.32 32.89 -13.45
C PHE A 704 -12.32 33.86 -14.13
N GLU A 705 -12.80 34.88 -14.87
CA GLU A 705 -11.96 35.92 -15.50
C GLU A 705 -11.14 36.69 -14.47
N LEU A 706 -11.72 36.98 -13.31
CA LEU A 706 -11.04 37.66 -12.22
C LEU A 706 -9.89 36.79 -11.67
N LEU A 707 -10.08 35.49 -11.62
CA LEU A 707 -9.05 34.54 -11.21
C LEU A 707 -7.86 34.59 -12.18
N LEU A 708 -8.12 34.48 -13.49
CA LEU A 708 -7.08 34.53 -14.51
C LEU A 708 -6.34 35.88 -14.51
N GLN A 709 -7.07 37.00 -14.35
CA GLN A 709 -6.48 38.33 -14.24
C GLN A 709 -5.60 38.48 -12.98
N ARG A 710 -6.05 37.90 -11.84
CA ARG A 710 -5.25 37.89 -10.61
C ARG A 710 -3.96 37.10 -10.79
N TYR A 711 -4.01 35.95 -11.46
CA TYR A 711 -2.82 35.17 -11.76
C TYR A 711 -1.86 35.88 -12.72
N LEU A 712 -2.36 36.54 -13.76
CA LEU A 712 -1.54 37.37 -14.65
C LEU A 712 -0.85 38.50 -13.92
N LYS A 713 -1.57 39.16 -13.01
CA LYS A 713 -1.00 40.25 -12.20
C LYS A 713 0.11 39.75 -11.29
N LEU A 714 -0.09 38.60 -10.63
CA LEU A 714 0.94 37.97 -9.81
C LEU A 714 2.16 37.61 -10.65
N LEU A 715 1.95 37.01 -11.82
CA LEU A 715 3.05 36.63 -12.71
C LEU A 715 3.84 37.86 -13.17
N GLN A 716 3.15 38.94 -13.55
CA GLN A 716 3.79 40.22 -13.93
C GLN A 716 4.59 40.79 -12.79
N GLN A 717 4.10 40.77 -11.57
CA GLN A 717 4.82 41.29 -10.40
C GLN A 717 6.14 40.57 -10.14
N HIS A 718 6.20 39.30 -10.38
CA HIS A 718 7.36 38.46 -10.07
C HIS A 718 8.33 38.28 -11.25
N LEU A 719 7.82 38.34 -12.50
CA LEU A 719 8.65 38.17 -13.70
C LEU A 719 9.16 39.50 -14.28
N SER A 720 8.48 40.62 -14.01
CA SER A 720 8.92 41.90 -14.53
C SER A 720 10.18 42.39 -13.84
N GLY A 721 11.29 42.47 -14.58
CA GLY A 721 12.58 42.92 -14.06
C GLY A 721 13.58 41.79 -13.80
N SER A 722 13.21 40.54 -14.02
CA SER A 722 14.15 39.42 -13.93
C SER A 722 15.05 39.36 -15.14
N ALA A 723 16.36 39.41 -14.94
CA ALA A 723 17.38 39.40 -15.99
C ALA A 723 17.96 38.00 -16.27
N GLY A 724 17.34 36.94 -15.79
CA GLY A 724 17.83 35.57 -15.94
C GLY A 724 16.71 34.52 -16.01
N ASP A 725 17.13 33.30 -16.19
CA ASP A 725 16.28 32.11 -16.26
C ASP A 725 15.99 31.51 -14.85
N THR A 726 16.63 32.00 -13.80
CA THR A 726 16.46 31.54 -12.43
C THR A 726 15.88 32.62 -11.52
N LEU A 727 14.89 32.25 -10.71
CA LEU A 727 14.21 33.12 -9.77
C LEU A 727 14.14 32.46 -8.41
N GLN A 728 14.31 33.25 -7.36
CA GLN A 728 14.01 32.85 -6.01
C GLN A 728 12.76 33.56 -5.50
N LEU A 729 11.76 32.83 -5.13
CA LEU A 729 10.50 33.38 -4.64
C LEU A 729 10.21 32.88 -3.24
N VAL A 730 9.59 33.72 -2.43
CA VAL A 730 9.14 33.33 -1.09
C VAL A 730 7.62 33.28 -1.10
N CYS A 731 7.08 32.10 -0.83
CA CYS A 731 5.65 31.88 -0.83
C CYS A 731 5.20 31.23 0.49
N THR A 732 4.02 31.60 0.94
CA THR A 732 3.34 30.76 1.94
C THR A 732 2.76 29.52 1.24
N PRO A 733 2.82 28.35 1.88
CA PRO A 733 2.14 27.16 1.38
C PRO A 733 0.66 27.47 1.06
N PHE A 734 0.14 26.85 0.01
CA PHE A 734 -1.24 27.05 -0.45
C PHE A 734 -1.60 28.48 -0.92
N SER A 735 -0.62 29.32 -1.21
CA SER A 735 -0.84 30.65 -1.79
C SER A 735 -1.22 30.57 -3.27
N ASP A 736 -1.83 31.64 -3.79
CA ASP A 736 -2.11 31.76 -5.22
C ASP A 736 -0.83 31.69 -6.07
N LEU A 737 0.29 32.18 -5.55
CA LEU A 737 1.57 32.11 -6.22
C LEU A 737 2.06 30.65 -6.32
N ASN A 738 1.94 29.87 -5.26
CA ASN A 738 2.31 28.46 -5.28
C ASN A 738 1.45 27.68 -6.30
N LEU A 739 0.14 27.91 -6.32
CA LEU A 739 -0.71 27.29 -7.33
C LEU A 739 -0.33 27.71 -8.76
N LEU A 740 -0.03 28.98 -8.96
CA LEU A 740 0.41 29.47 -10.27
C LEU A 740 1.70 28.82 -10.74
N LEU A 741 2.70 28.66 -9.85
CA LEU A 741 3.94 27.94 -10.17
C LEU A 741 3.65 26.48 -10.56
N ASN A 742 2.77 25.81 -9.85
CA ASN A 742 2.34 24.46 -10.20
C ASN A 742 1.68 24.40 -11.58
N LEU A 743 0.77 25.33 -11.88
CA LEU A 743 0.14 25.41 -13.19
C LEU A 743 1.14 25.65 -14.33
N LEU A 744 2.12 26.52 -14.12
CA LEU A 744 3.15 26.83 -15.11
C LEU A 744 4.17 25.67 -15.28
N SER A 745 4.47 24.95 -14.22
CA SER A 745 5.25 23.70 -14.27
C SER A 745 4.52 22.65 -15.11
N MET A 746 3.21 22.46 -14.91
CA MET A 746 2.38 21.54 -15.71
C MET A 746 2.34 21.91 -17.20
N LEU A 747 2.42 23.21 -17.53
CA LEU A 747 2.52 23.70 -18.91
C LEU A 747 3.92 23.58 -19.50
N GLY A 748 4.87 23.10 -18.71
CA GLY A 748 6.26 23.01 -19.14
C GLY A 748 6.95 24.36 -19.32
N SER A 749 6.38 25.45 -18.78
CA SER A 749 6.96 26.80 -18.90
C SER A 749 8.08 27.07 -17.89
N LEU A 750 8.05 26.37 -16.76
CA LEU A 750 9.08 26.44 -15.73
C LEU A 750 9.19 25.12 -14.98
N ALA A 751 10.28 24.98 -14.23
CA ALA A 751 10.45 23.97 -13.19
C ALA A 751 10.69 24.68 -11.86
N PHE A 752 10.30 24.07 -10.73
CA PHE A 752 10.59 24.68 -9.43
C PHE A 752 10.76 23.62 -8.36
N SER A 753 11.53 23.96 -7.33
CA SER A 753 11.66 23.20 -6.09
C SER A 753 11.35 24.09 -4.90
N VAL A 754 10.77 23.50 -3.85
CA VAL A 754 10.47 24.20 -2.61
C VAL A 754 11.52 23.82 -1.56
N GLU A 755 12.11 24.82 -0.92
CA GLU A 755 12.91 24.62 0.27
C GLU A 755 12.24 25.25 1.48
N GLY A 756 12.25 24.54 2.58
CA GLY A 756 11.59 25.00 3.81
C GLY A 756 10.10 24.75 3.78
N GLY A 757 9.38 25.58 4.51
CA GLY A 757 7.98 25.33 4.83
C GLY A 757 7.86 24.36 5.99
N ALA A 758 6.63 24.19 6.48
CA ALA A 758 6.36 23.34 7.64
C ALA A 758 5.88 21.95 7.23
N THR A 759 6.03 21.57 5.98
CA THR A 759 5.62 20.24 5.47
C THR A 759 6.72 19.20 5.74
N PRO A 760 6.36 17.95 6.04
CA PRO A 760 7.31 16.87 6.15
C PRO A 760 8.10 16.72 4.83
N CYS A 761 9.34 16.25 4.96
CA CYS A 761 10.13 15.82 3.82
C CYS A 761 10.13 14.29 3.72
N VAL A 762 10.42 13.80 2.54
CA VAL A 762 10.76 12.41 2.27
C VAL A 762 12.21 12.39 1.76
N GLU A 763 13.01 11.51 2.31
CA GLU A 763 14.36 11.29 1.79
C GLU A 763 14.29 10.31 0.63
N VAL A 764 14.91 10.66 -0.49
CA VAL A 764 15.02 9.79 -1.66
C VAL A 764 16.50 9.62 -2.00
N ARG A 765 16.96 8.37 -2.04
CA ARG A 765 18.29 7.99 -2.52
C ARG A 765 18.18 7.42 -3.92
N PHE A 766 19.08 7.81 -4.79
CA PHE A 766 19.11 7.39 -6.18
C PHE A 766 20.26 6.41 -6.40
N HIS A 767 19.95 5.17 -6.74
CA HIS A 767 20.94 4.13 -7.06
C HIS A 767 21.12 4.00 -8.57
N HIS A 768 20.04 4.07 -9.34
CA HIS A 768 20.03 3.95 -10.80
C HIS A 768 19.12 5.01 -11.43
N PRO A 769 19.48 6.30 -11.33
CA PRO A 769 18.62 7.40 -11.76
C PRO A 769 18.34 7.41 -13.27
N GLU A 770 19.19 6.78 -14.09
CA GLU A 770 18.98 6.64 -15.52
C GLU A 770 17.68 5.94 -15.88
N ALA A 771 17.23 4.97 -15.09
CA ALA A 771 15.97 4.27 -15.31
C ALA A 771 14.76 5.19 -15.01
N LEU A 772 14.82 5.95 -13.92
CA LEU A 772 13.81 6.96 -13.57
C LEU A 772 13.70 8.04 -14.66
N LEU A 773 14.85 8.54 -15.13
CA LEU A 773 14.89 9.59 -16.14
C LEU A 773 14.36 9.12 -17.49
N ALA A 774 14.69 7.90 -17.90
CA ALA A 774 14.19 7.30 -19.13
C ALA A 774 12.65 7.21 -19.14
N LEU A 775 12.04 6.76 -18.03
CA LEU A 775 10.59 6.70 -17.87
C LEU A 775 9.94 8.09 -17.88
N ALA A 776 10.59 9.07 -17.27
CA ALA A 776 10.11 10.44 -17.28
C ALA A 776 10.16 11.07 -18.68
N ASP A 777 11.18 10.76 -19.49
CA ASP A 777 11.35 11.27 -20.84
C ASP A 777 10.41 10.56 -21.86
N GLU A 778 10.10 9.29 -21.65
CA GLU A 778 9.11 8.56 -22.45
C GLU A 778 7.69 9.12 -22.24
N GLY A 779 7.40 9.74 -21.11
CA GLY A 779 6.12 10.38 -20.79
C GLY A 779 4.93 9.41 -20.66
N HIS A 780 5.20 8.13 -20.47
CA HIS A 780 4.22 7.04 -20.36
C HIS A 780 4.62 6.08 -19.24
N TYR A 781 4.57 6.57 -18.03
CA TYR A 781 4.78 5.69 -16.87
C TYR A 781 3.51 4.93 -16.52
N HIS A 782 3.60 3.63 -16.40
CA HIS A 782 2.54 2.75 -15.94
C HIS A 782 3.03 1.93 -14.75
N ASN A 783 2.32 2.01 -13.63
CA ASN A 783 2.73 1.39 -12.37
C ASN A 783 2.08 0.01 -12.22
N GLN A 784 2.90 -1.03 -12.13
CA GLN A 784 2.45 -2.42 -12.01
C GLN A 784 1.91 -2.75 -10.61
N VAL A 785 2.38 -2.04 -9.57
CA VAL A 785 1.88 -2.22 -8.19
C VAL A 785 0.40 -1.84 -8.13
N LEU A 786 0.02 -0.74 -8.80
CA LEU A 786 -1.38 -0.33 -8.89
C LEU A 786 -2.24 -1.36 -9.63
N GLU A 787 -1.74 -1.90 -10.76
CA GLU A 787 -2.48 -2.96 -11.48
C GLU A 787 -2.74 -4.16 -10.59
N GLN A 788 -1.77 -4.53 -9.77
CA GLN A 788 -1.91 -5.66 -8.87
C GLN A 788 -2.93 -5.41 -7.77
N GLU A 789 -2.94 -4.22 -7.19
CA GLU A 789 -3.95 -3.83 -6.20
C GLU A 789 -5.36 -3.89 -6.81
N GLU A 790 -5.52 -3.50 -8.07
CA GLU A 790 -6.79 -3.65 -8.80
C GLU A 790 -7.17 -5.12 -9.01
N LEU A 791 -6.19 -5.97 -9.34
CA LEU A 791 -6.41 -7.41 -9.51
C LEU A 791 -6.76 -8.10 -8.20
N LEU A 792 -6.05 -7.79 -7.13
CA LEU A 792 -6.37 -8.29 -5.77
C LEU A 792 -7.78 -7.87 -5.36
N HIS A 793 -8.20 -6.65 -5.69
CA HIS A 793 -9.56 -6.19 -5.43
C HIS A 793 -10.60 -7.02 -6.21
N GLN A 794 -10.37 -7.32 -7.50
CA GLN A 794 -11.25 -8.19 -8.30
C GLN A 794 -11.29 -9.62 -7.73
N GLU A 795 -10.15 -10.14 -7.30
CA GLU A 795 -10.08 -11.44 -6.63
C GLU A 795 -10.91 -11.46 -5.35
N GLN A 796 -10.84 -10.41 -4.52
CA GLN A 796 -11.69 -10.30 -3.33
C GLN A 796 -13.18 -10.30 -3.67
N ILE A 797 -13.58 -9.62 -4.74
CA ILE A 797 -14.97 -9.64 -5.22
C ILE A 797 -15.38 -11.06 -5.63
N ALA A 798 -14.53 -11.79 -6.36
CA ALA A 798 -14.80 -13.16 -6.78
C ALA A 798 -14.92 -14.12 -5.57
N LEU A 799 -14.04 -13.96 -4.57
CA LEU A 799 -14.09 -14.72 -3.31
C LEU A 799 -15.41 -14.51 -2.58
N PHE A 800 -15.83 -13.29 -2.39
CA PHE A 800 -17.09 -12.97 -1.71
C PHE A 800 -18.31 -13.38 -2.54
N THR A 801 -18.24 -13.30 -3.86
CA THR A 801 -19.30 -13.80 -4.75
C THR A 801 -19.51 -15.29 -4.54
N HIS A 802 -18.44 -16.07 -4.49
CA HIS A 802 -18.53 -17.52 -4.22
C HIS A 802 -19.01 -17.79 -2.80
N PHE A 803 -18.42 -17.15 -1.80
CA PHE A 803 -18.67 -17.41 -0.39
C PHE A 803 -20.08 -17.00 0.05
N PHE A 804 -20.58 -15.84 -0.39
CA PHE A 804 -21.91 -15.34 -0.03
C PHE A 804 -23.00 -15.73 -1.03
N GLY A 805 -22.67 -15.84 -2.31
CA GLY A 805 -23.63 -16.16 -3.35
C GLY A 805 -24.04 -17.62 -3.39
N ASN A 806 -23.15 -18.53 -2.96
CA ASN A 806 -23.46 -19.96 -2.96
C ASN A 806 -24.25 -20.38 -1.70
N GLN A 807 -25.55 -20.57 -1.87
CA GLN A 807 -26.47 -20.95 -0.80
C GLN A 807 -26.40 -22.44 -0.40
N GLN A 808 -25.68 -23.25 -1.17
CA GLN A 808 -25.55 -24.70 -0.90
C GLN A 808 -24.38 -25.02 0.04
N LEU A 809 -23.51 -24.03 0.35
CA LEU A 809 -22.39 -24.24 1.26
C LEU A 809 -22.90 -24.43 2.70
N SER A 810 -22.57 -25.57 3.31
CA SER A 810 -22.71 -25.78 4.75
C SER A 810 -21.71 -24.93 5.54
N ASP A 811 -21.92 -24.83 6.85
CA ASP A 811 -20.95 -24.12 7.75
C ASP A 811 -19.57 -24.76 7.66
N GLU A 812 -19.50 -26.08 7.60
CA GLU A 812 -18.23 -26.80 7.44
C GLU A 812 -17.54 -26.47 6.11
N ALA A 813 -18.28 -26.51 5.00
CA ALA A 813 -17.74 -26.13 3.69
C ALA A 813 -17.30 -24.64 3.61
N ARG A 814 -17.95 -23.74 4.35
CA ARG A 814 -17.54 -22.35 4.46
C ARG A 814 -16.23 -22.21 5.24
N TRP A 815 -16.07 -22.98 6.31
CA TRP A 815 -14.81 -23.01 7.03
C TRP A 815 -13.69 -23.66 6.22
N ASP A 816 -13.98 -24.71 5.44
CA ASP A 816 -13.03 -25.32 4.50
C ASP A 816 -12.58 -24.31 3.44
N PHE A 817 -13.51 -23.49 2.94
CA PHE A 817 -13.21 -22.41 2.01
C PHE A 817 -12.32 -21.34 2.65
N ILE A 818 -12.63 -20.89 3.87
CA ILE A 818 -11.79 -19.95 4.62
C ILE A 818 -10.40 -20.53 4.82
N GLU A 819 -10.29 -21.78 5.27
CA GLU A 819 -9.02 -22.43 5.51
C GLU A 819 -8.21 -22.60 4.21
N ALA A 820 -8.85 -22.97 3.11
CA ALA A 820 -8.23 -23.05 1.79
C ALA A 820 -7.71 -21.70 1.31
N TYR A 821 -8.41 -20.61 1.60
CA TYR A 821 -7.93 -19.24 1.30
C TYR A 821 -6.66 -18.92 2.08
N PHE A 822 -6.66 -19.15 3.41
CA PHE A 822 -5.51 -18.82 4.25
C PHE A 822 -4.29 -19.72 4.03
N THR A 823 -4.50 -20.90 3.40
CA THR A 823 -3.43 -21.87 3.10
C THR A 823 -3.10 -21.99 1.60
N GLY A 824 -3.56 -21.04 0.77
CA GLY A 824 -3.21 -20.96 -0.65
C GLY A 824 -3.78 -22.05 -1.55
N ARG A 825 -4.83 -22.76 -1.11
CA ARG A 825 -5.44 -23.88 -1.85
C ARG A 825 -6.65 -23.52 -2.71
N LEU A 826 -7.04 -22.24 -2.71
CA LEU A 826 -8.24 -21.78 -3.45
C LEU A 826 -8.16 -21.78 -4.97
N PRO A 827 -7.00 -21.74 -5.68
CA PRO A 827 -6.99 -21.68 -7.14
C PRO A 827 -7.74 -22.81 -7.85
N GLN A 828 -8.03 -23.89 -7.12
CA GLN A 828 -8.83 -25.02 -7.64
C GLN A 828 -10.35 -24.82 -7.54
N LEU A 829 -10.82 -23.83 -6.76
CA LEU A 829 -12.22 -23.59 -6.45
C LEU A 829 -12.85 -22.43 -7.23
N LEU A 830 -12.04 -21.53 -7.77
CA LEU A 830 -12.53 -20.40 -8.57
C LEU A 830 -12.70 -20.79 -10.03
N PRO A 831 -13.76 -20.34 -10.73
CA PRO A 831 -13.89 -20.57 -12.15
C PRO A 831 -12.68 -19.99 -12.89
N GLN A 832 -11.99 -20.83 -13.64
CA GLN A 832 -10.91 -20.38 -14.51
C GLN A 832 -11.49 -19.59 -15.68
N PRO A 833 -10.87 -18.48 -16.11
CA PRO A 833 -11.31 -17.76 -17.29
C PRO A 833 -11.38 -18.70 -18.49
N GLN A 834 -12.50 -18.73 -19.17
CA GLN A 834 -12.66 -19.53 -20.39
C GLN A 834 -12.19 -18.69 -21.58
N TYR A 835 -11.22 -19.22 -22.32
CA TYR A 835 -10.70 -18.60 -23.53
C TYR A 835 -11.08 -19.38 -24.76
N THR A 836 -11.46 -18.66 -25.82
CA THR A 836 -11.66 -19.25 -27.13
C THR A 836 -10.43 -18.94 -27.99
N ILE A 837 -9.81 -19.98 -28.56
CA ILE A 837 -8.64 -19.84 -29.44
C ILE A 837 -9.03 -20.22 -30.85
N ARG A 838 -8.82 -19.31 -31.81
CA ARG A 838 -9.06 -19.52 -33.23
C ARG A 838 -7.88 -19.06 -34.10
N PRO A 839 -7.77 -19.54 -35.33
CA PRO A 839 -6.84 -18.95 -36.29
C PRO A 839 -7.11 -17.44 -36.47
N ALA A 840 -6.03 -16.69 -36.66
CA ALA A 840 -6.12 -15.26 -36.95
C ALA A 840 -6.55 -15.02 -38.39
N GLU A 841 -7.36 -14.01 -38.61
CA GLU A 841 -7.84 -13.53 -39.92
C GLU A 841 -7.19 -12.17 -40.25
N SER A 842 -7.26 -11.73 -41.52
CA SER A 842 -6.65 -10.45 -41.91
C SER A 842 -7.22 -9.24 -41.19
N GLU A 843 -8.48 -9.32 -40.78
CA GLU A 843 -9.19 -8.29 -40.00
C GLU A 843 -8.66 -8.15 -38.59
N ASP A 844 -8.01 -9.18 -38.05
CA ASP A 844 -7.45 -9.19 -36.70
C ASP A 844 -6.13 -8.39 -36.63
N LEU A 845 -5.45 -8.19 -37.73
CA LEU A 845 -4.12 -7.62 -37.82
C LEU A 845 -3.94 -6.30 -37.05
N PRO A 846 -4.83 -5.29 -37.13
CA PRO A 846 -4.66 -4.04 -36.40
C PRO A 846 -4.66 -4.24 -34.86
N ARG A 847 -5.53 -5.13 -34.37
CA ARG A 847 -5.58 -5.42 -32.93
C ARG A 847 -4.38 -6.26 -32.48
N MET A 848 -3.91 -7.20 -33.27
CA MET A 848 -2.70 -7.96 -33.01
C MET A 848 -1.48 -7.04 -32.89
N MET A 849 -1.35 -6.06 -33.81
CA MET A 849 -0.24 -5.08 -33.75
C MET A 849 -0.30 -4.25 -32.48
N THR A 850 -1.48 -3.86 -32.04
CA THR A 850 -1.67 -3.20 -30.72
C THR A 850 -1.19 -4.08 -29.57
N LEU A 851 -1.53 -5.38 -29.57
CA LEU A 851 -1.07 -6.34 -28.54
C LEU A 851 0.46 -6.49 -28.53
N PHE A 852 1.10 -6.47 -29.70
CA PHE A 852 2.55 -6.49 -29.78
C PHE A 852 3.18 -5.19 -29.25
N ASP A 853 2.55 -4.04 -29.44
CA ASP A 853 2.97 -2.77 -28.85
C ASP A 853 2.84 -2.79 -27.32
N GLU A 854 1.72 -3.28 -26.81
CA GLU A 854 1.50 -3.49 -25.38
C GLU A 854 2.58 -4.43 -24.78
N ALA A 855 2.86 -5.56 -25.46
CA ALA A 855 3.87 -6.52 -25.05
C ALA A 855 5.30 -5.94 -25.07
N ARG A 856 5.64 -5.13 -26.10
CA ARG A 856 6.92 -4.38 -26.14
C ARG A 856 7.04 -3.44 -24.94
N GLY A 857 5.96 -2.78 -24.57
CA GLY A 857 5.89 -1.95 -23.36
C GLY A 857 6.17 -2.76 -22.09
N ILE A 858 5.54 -3.95 -21.96
CA ILE A 858 5.78 -4.86 -20.83
C ILE A 858 7.25 -5.31 -20.78
N MET A 859 7.81 -5.74 -21.91
CA MET A 859 9.20 -6.20 -21.99
C MET A 859 10.19 -5.11 -21.56
N ARG A 860 10.02 -3.88 -22.03
CA ARG A 860 10.89 -2.75 -21.64
C ARG A 860 10.80 -2.46 -20.15
N ARG A 861 9.61 -2.43 -19.59
CA ARG A 861 9.40 -2.24 -18.14
C ARG A 861 10.06 -3.35 -17.32
N SER A 862 10.02 -4.58 -17.79
CA SER A 862 10.67 -5.73 -17.13
C SER A 862 12.19 -5.81 -17.33
N GLY A 863 12.83 -4.78 -17.92
CA GLY A 863 14.27 -4.74 -18.16
C GLY A 863 14.74 -5.47 -19.41
N ASN A 864 13.83 -6.02 -20.20
CA ASN A 864 14.14 -6.67 -21.47
C ASN A 864 14.17 -5.64 -22.61
N LEU A 865 15.26 -4.91 -22.72
CA LEU A 865 15.44 -3.83 -23.68
C LEU A 865 15.90 -4.30 -25.08
N LYS A 866 16.33 -5.57 -25.20
CA LYS A 866 16.96 -6.10 -26.40
C LYS A 866 16.04 -6.95 -27.25
N GLN A 867 14.96 -7.48 -26.69
CA GLN A 867 14.00 -8.30 -27.45
C GLN A 867 12.94 -7.41 -28.12
N TRP A 868 12.55 -7.76 -29.31
CA TRP A 868 11.55 -7.05 -30.12
C TRP A 868 11.87 -5.57 -30.38
N THR A 869 13.12 -5.30 -30.76
CA THR A 869 13.59 -3.97 -31.16
C THR A 869 13.39 -3.74 -32.68
N GLY A 870 13.53 -2.47 -33.11
CA GLY A 870 13.48 -2.13 -34.53
C GLY A 870 12.13 -2.39 -35.23
N GLY A 871 11.02 -2.34 -34.47
CA GLY A 871 9.67 -2.57 -35.03
C GLY A 871 9.29 -4.05 -35.23
N TYR A 872 10.06 -4.98 -34.65
CA TYR A 872 9.74 -6.41 -34.68
C TYR A 872 8.66 -6.74 -33.62
N PRO A 873 7.69 -7.64 -33.91
CA PRO A 873 7.36 -8.14 -35.26
C PRO A 873 6.74 -7.04 -36.12
N SER A 874 7.06 -7.05 -37.42
CA SER A 874 6.50 -6.10 -38.37
C SER A 874 5.11 -6.54 -38.86
N GLU A 875 4.30 -5.58 -39.26
CA GLU A 875 2.96 -5.84 -39.84
C GLU A 875 3.03 -6.80 -41.04
N ALA A 876 4.02 -6.61 -41.92
CA ALA A 876 4.23 -7.49 -43.09
C ALA A 876 4.53 -8.94 -42.68
N GLN A 877 5.29 -9.13 -41.57
CA GLN A 877 5.60 -10.46 -41.06
C GLN A 877 4.35 -11.13 -40.49
N ILE A 878 3.57 -10.42 -39.70
CA ILE A 878 2.34 -10.97 -39.09
C ILE A 878 1.32 -11.29 -40.18
N SER A 879 1.16 -10.41 -41.19
CA SER A 879 0.30 -10.69 -42.35
C SER A 879 0.69 -11.97 -43.09
N ALA A 880 2.01 -12.21 -43.32
CA ALA A 880 2.50 -13.42 -43.94
C ALA A 880 2.21 -14.68 -43.07
N GLU A 881 2.31 -14.58 -41.78
CA GLU A 881 2.03 -15.67 -40.84
C GLU A 881 0.53 -15.99 -40.74
N ILE A 882 -0.33 -14.97 -40.80
CA ILE A 882 -1.79 -15.16 -40.94
C ILE A 882 -2.10 -15.92 -42.22
N ALA A 883 -1.53 -15.47 -43.36
CA ALA A 883 -1.72 -16.13 -44.63
C ALA A 883 -1.19 -17.57 -44.68
N ALA A 884 -0.16 -17.88 -43.87
CA ALA A 884 0.39 -19.23 -43.72
C ALA A 884 -0.41 -20.10 -42.72
N GLY A 885 -1.41 -19.56 -42.03
CA GLY A 885 -2.22 -20.27 -41.04
C GLY A 885 -1.48 -20.57 -39.72
N ASN A 886 -0.40 -19.86 -39.42
CA ASN A 886 0.44 -20.08 -38.24
C ASN A 886 0.14 -19.13 -37.10
N SER A 887 -0.70 -18.12 -37.29
CA SER A 887 -1.09 -17.14 -36.28
C SER A 887 -2.46 -17.45 -35.68
N TYR A 888 -2.59 -17.26 -34.37
CA TYR A 888 -3.79 -17.54 -33.61
C TYR A 888 -4.10 -16.35 -32.70
N VAL A 889 -5.39 -16.15 -32.42
CA VAL A 889 -5.90 -15.16 -31.48
C VAL A 889 -6.64 -15.85 -30.33
N ILE A 890 -6.56 -15.26 -29.17
CA ILE A 890 -7.24 -15.70 -27.97
C ILE A 890 -8.27 -14.65 -27.57
N LEU A 891 -9.52 -15.09 -27.45
CA LEU A 891 -10.67 -14.26 -27.13
C LEU A 891 -11.13 -14.61 -25.72
N ASP A 892 -11.55 -13.60 -24.96
CA ASP A 892 -12.19 -13.78 -23.66
C ASP A 892 -13.68 -14.18 -23.79
N GLU A 893 -14.37 -14.33 -22.68
CA GLU A 893 -15.80 -14.68 -22.63
C GLU A 893 -16.71 -13.64 -23.30
N LYS A 894 -16.25 -12.42 -23.49
CA LYS A 894 -16.96 -11.33 -24.18
C LYS A 894 -16.68 -11.31 -25.68
N GLY A 895 -15.79 -12.17 -26.16
CA GLY A 895 -15.33 -12.20 -27.53
C GLY A 895 -14.26 -11.15 -27.87
N GLU A 896 -13.71 -10.45 -26.86
CA GLU A 896 -12.64 -9.47 -27.06
C GLU A 896 -11.29 -10.18 -27.22
N MET A 897 -10.47 -9.69 -28.17
CA MET A 897 -9.14 -10.24 -28.40
C MET A 897 -8.18 -9.78 -27.29
N VAL A 898 -7.77 -10.71 -26.44
CA VAL A 898 -6.90 -10.50 -25.29
C VAL A 898 -5.48 -10.96 -25.49
N ALA A 899 -5.23 -11.85 -26.47
CA ALA A 899 -3.87 -12.28 -26.79
C ALA A 899 -3.75 -12.79 -28.26
N THR A 900 -2.49 -12.93 -28.66
CA THR A 900 -2.11 -13.53 -29.94
C THR A 900 -0.81 -14.33 -29.76
N PHE A 901 -0.63 -15.37 -30.58
CA PHE A 901 0.59 -16.17 -30.66
C PHE A 901 0.75 -16.83 -32.01
N ALA A 902 1.96 -17.25 -32.31
CA ALA A 902 2.21 -18.10 -33.49
C ALA A 902 2.50 -19.54 -33.04
N PHE A 903 1.92 -20.52 -33.76
CA PHE A 903 2.13 -21.93 -33.52
C PHE A 903 2.54 -22.63 -34.84
N ILE A 904 3.73 -23.23 -34.80
CA ILE A 904 4.39 -23.80 -35.99
C ILE A 904 4.63 -25.28 -35.76
N LEU A 905 4.13 -26.11 -36.69
CA LEU A 905 4.29 -27.60 -36.69
C LEU A 905 5.33 -28.13 -37.67
N THR A 906 5.84 -27.30 -38.55
CA THR A 906 6.74 -27.70 -39.66
C THR A 906 8.22 -27.68 -39.29
N GLY A 907 8.54 -27.48 -38.02
CA GLY A 907 9.90 -27.32 -37.52
C GLY A 907 10.42 -25.88 -37.62
N GLU A 908 11.38 -25.54 -36.80
CA GLU A 908 11.99 -24.19 -36.73
C GLU A 908 13.50 -24.33 -37.05
N PRO A 909 13.97 -23.71 -38.13
CA PRO A 909 15.37 -23.87 -38.55
C PRO A 909 16.39 -23.43 -37.53
N THR A 910 16.03 -22.45 -36.65
CA THR A 910 16.90 -21.94 -35.58
C THR A 910 17.07 -22.93 -34.44
N TYR A 911 16.28 -24.01 -34.39
CA TYR A 911 16.35 -25.06 -33.37
C TYR A 911 17.22 -26.24 -33.76
N ALA A 912 17.78 -26.24 -34.96
CA ALA A 912 18.67 -27.29 -35.45
C ALA A 912 20.03 -27.33 -34.73
N ARG A 913 20.43 -26.21 -34.11
CA ARG A 913 21.65 -26.13 -33.32
C ARG A 913 21.31 -25.65 -31.91
N ILE A 914 21.76 -26.42 -30.90
CA ILE A 914 21.66 -26.09 -29.51
C ILE A 914 23.03 -26.24 -28.85
N ASP A 915 23.48 -25.24 -28.09
CA ASP A 915 24.73 -25.22 -27.39
C ASP A 915 24.48 -25.26 -25.86
N GLY A 916 25.41 -25.86 -25.13
CA GLY A 916 25.33 -25.92 -23.66
C GLY A 916 24.26 -26.86 -23.08
N GLY A 917 23.75 -27.77 -23.91
CA GLY A 917 22.75 -28.78 -23.52
C GLY A 917 22.25 -29.58 -24.70
N ALA A 918 21.08 -30.18 -24.57
CA ALA A 918 20.44 -30.98 -25.64
C ALA A 918 18.91 -30.94 -25.47
N TRP A 919 18.19 -31.12 -26.58
CA TRP A 919 16.75 -31.34 -26.54
C TRP A 919 16.41 -32.63 -25.77
N LEU A 920 15.27 -32.65 -25.06
CA LEU A 920 14.82 -33.85 -24.37
C LEU A 920 14.50 -34.99 -25.31
N ASP A 921 13.95 -34.66 -26.49
CA ASP A 921 13.69 -35.54 -27.60
C ASP A 921 13.82 -34.72 -28.90
N ASP A 922 14.81 -35.05 -29.71
CA ASP A 922 15.11 -34.36 -30.97
C ASP A 922 14.60 -35.11 -32.18
N GLU A 923 14.14 -36.36 -32.03
CA GLU A 923 13.67 -37.21 -33.11
C GLU A 923 12.13 -37.07 -33.34
N ALA A 924 11.38 -36.89 -32.24
CA ALA A 924 9.93 -36.79 -32.32
C ALA A 924 9.47 -35.45 -32.93
N PRO A 925 8.39 -35.45 -33.74
CA PRO A 925 7.78 -34.23 -34.22
C PRO A 925 7.45 -33.28 -33.04
N TYR A 926 7.70 -31.99 -33.23
CA TYR A 926 7.45 -30.97 -32.20
C TYR A 926 6.73 -29.77 -32.77
N GLY A 927 5.97 -29.09 -31.90
CA GLY A 927 5.40 -27.79 -32.16
C GLY A 927 6.20 -26.67 -31.51
N VAL A 928 6.21 -25.50 -32.12
CA VAL A 928 6.91 -24.32 -31.61
C VAL A 928 5.93 -23.20 -31.36
N ILE A 929 5.99 -22.60 -30.17
CA ILE A 929 5.21 -21.43 -29.82
C ILE A 929 6.11 -20.20 -29.92
N HIS A 930 5.71 -19.22 -30.72
CA HIS A 930 6.40 -17.94 -30.88
C HIS A 930 5.48 -16.76 -30.62
N ARG A 931 6.08 -15.63 -30.26
CA ARG A 931 5.43 -14.31 -30.21
C ARG A 931 4.12 -14.28 -29.41
N LEU A 932 4.07 -15.01 -28.31
CA LEU A 932 2.95 -14.89 -27.39
C LEU A 932 2.92 -13.48 -26.81
N ALA A 933 1.86 -12.75 -27.09
CA ALA A 933 1.58 -11.40 -26.61
C ALA A 933 0.17 -11.35 -26.05
N SER A 934 -0.01 -10.73 -24.89
CA SER A 934 -1.31 -10.59 -24.25
C SER A 934 -1.49 -9.19 -23.65
N THR A 935 -2.74 -8.80 -23.44
CA THR A 935 -3.03 -7.60 -22.66
C THR A 935 -2.58 -7.80 -21.21
N PRO A 936 -2.17 -6.74 -20.53
CA PRO A 936 -1.76 -6.80 -19.11
C PRO A 936 -2.86 -7.35 -18.18
N GLN A 937 -4.13 -7.14 -18.55
CA GLN A 937 -5.30 -7.49 -17.74
C GLN A 937 -5.76 -8.95 -17.88
N SER A 938 -5.14 -9.73 -18.80
CA SER A 938 -5.58 -11.09 -19.10
C SER A 938 -4.81 -12.13 -18.29
N HIS A 939 -5.51 -12.92 -17.48
CA HIS A 939 -4.92 -13.92 -16.59
C HIS A 939 -5.04 -15.34 -17.16
N GLY A 940 -3.98 -16.15 -16.97
CA GLY A 940 -4.00 -17.55 -17.40
C GLY A 940 -3.89 -17.78 -18.92
N VAL A 941 -3.78 -16.70 -19.71
CA VAL A 941 -3.66 -16.78 -21.18
C VAL A 941 -2.48 -17.64 -21.62
N GLY A 942 -1.32 -17.49 -20.99
CA GLY A 942 -0.14 -18.31 -21.29
C GLY A 942 -0.37 -19.80 -21.05
N LYS A 943 -1.09 -20.12 -19.95
CA LYS A 943 -1.50 -21.51 -19.68
C LYS A 943 -2.48 -22.01 -20.75
N ALA A 944 -3.53 -21.23 -21.05
CA ALA A 944 -4.51 -21.59 -22.06
C ALA A 944 -3.88 -21.82 -23.45
N CYS A 945 -2.92 -20.94 -23.83
CA CYS A 945 -2.15 -21.11 -25.07
C CYS A 945 -1.37 -22.43 -25.10
N ILE A 946 -0.62 -22.72 -24.03
CA ILE A 946 0.23 -23.91 -23.94
C ILE A 946 -0.61 -25.19 -23.90
N ASP A 947 -1.69 -25.22 -23.11
CA ASP A 947 -2.59 -26.36 -23.01
C ASP A 947 -3.25 -26.65 -24.36
N TRP A 948 -3.74 -25.62 -25.07
CA TRP A 948 -4.30 -25.72 -26.42
C TRP A 948 -3.31 -26.29 -27.46
N CYS A 949 -2.03 -25.90 -27.33
CA CYS A 949 -0.96 -26.43 -28.19
C CYS A 949 -0.66 -27.90 -27.86
N PHE A 950 -0.68 -28.29 -26.57
CA PHE A 950 -0.48 -29.68 -26.13
C PHE A 950 -1.59 -30.63 -26.59
N GLU A 951 -2.81 -30.14 -26.73
CA GLU A 951 -3.91 -30.95 -27.32
C GLU A 951 -3.63 -31.35 -28.78
N ARG A 952 -2.76 -30.61 -29.48
CA ARG A 952 -2.45 -30.80 -30.89
C ARG A 952 -1.15 -31.58 -31.14
N ILE A 953 -0.18 -31.42 -30.26
CA ILE A 953 1.08 -32.15 -30.33
C ILE A 953 1.68 -32.32 -28.94
N PRO A 954 2.14 -33.54 -28.56
CA PRO A 954 2.62 -33.82 -27.21
C PRO A 954 4.04 -33.31 -26.92
N ASN A 955 4.73 -32.77 -27.89
CA ASN A 955 6.11 -32.29 -27.80
C ASN A 955 6.16 -30.82 -28.23
N LEU A 956 6.42 -29.93 -27.25
CA LEU A 956 6.49 -28.48 -27.47
C LEU A 956 7.87 -27.92 -27.17
N ARG A 957 8.34 -27.03 -28.03
CA ARG A 957 9.57 -26.25 -27.86
C ARG A 957 9.26 -24.77 -27.86
N ILE A 958 9.93 -24.01 -27.01
CA ILE A 958 9.79 -22.57 -26.88
C ILE A 958 11.16 -21.97 -26.62
N ASP A 959 11.45 -20.81 -27.19
CA ASP A 959 12.64 -20.03 -26.89
C ASP A 959 12.29 -18.64 -26.33
N THR A 960 13.20 -18.08 -25.55
CA THR A 960 13.05 -16.72 -25.04
C THR A 960 14.39 -16.03 -24.78
N HIS A 961 14.37 -14.71 -24.75
CA HIS A 961 15.57 -13.94 -24.39
C HIS A 961 15.92 -14.12 -22.91
N ARG A 962 17.21 -14.07 -22.55
CA ARG A 962 17.68 -14.23 -21.17
C ARG A 962 17.10 -13.18 -20.20
N ASP A 963 16.76 -11.99 -20.71
CA ASP A 963 16.15 -10.92 -19.95
C ASP A 963 14.61 -11.00 -19.92
N ASN A 964 14.01 -11.98 -20.62
CA ASN A 964 12.56 -12.20 -20.59
C ASN A 964 12.19 -13.16 -19.47
N HIS A 965 12.28 -12.67 -18.24
CA HIS A 965 12.01 -13.47 -17.04
C HIS A 965 10.55 -13.94 -16.99
N ILE A 966 9.65 -13.16 -17.58
CA ILE A 966 8.23 -13.50 -17.70
C ILE A 966 8.04 -14.85 -18.42
N MET A 967 8.60 -14.99 -19.59
CA MET A 967 8.48 -16.24 -20.34
C MET A 967 9.24 -17.39 -19.68
N GLN A 968 10.42 -17.13 -19.09
CA GLN A 968 11.17 -18.15 -18.35
C GLN A 968 10.34 -18.74 -17.21
N HIS A 969 9.65 -17.88 -16.48
CA HIS A 969 8.77 -18.33 -15.40
C HIS A 969 7.56 -19.13 -15.92
N LEU A 970 6.91 -18.66 -16.98
CA LEU A 970 5.82 -19.41 -17.59
C LEU A 970 6.28 -20.83 -17.96
N MET A 971 7.45 -20.95 -18.59
CA MET A 971 8.01 -22.25 -18.97
C MET A 971 8.22 -23.14 -17.75
N GLN A 972 8.80 -22.60 -16.69
CA GLN A 972 9.05 -23.35 -15.45
C GLN A 972 7.74 -23.77 -14.77
N LYS A 973 6.77 -22.86 -14.66
CA LYS A 973 5.45 -23.13 -14.07
C LYS A 973 4.69 -24.19 -14.86
N MET A 974 4.85 -24.17 -16.17
CA MET A 974 4.23 -25.15 -17.08
C MET A 974 5.03 -26.45 -17.19
N GLY A 975 6.13 -26.61 -16.44
CA GLY A 975 6.93 -27.81 -16.39
C GLY A 975 7.80 -28.06 -17.61
N PHE A 976 8.22 -26.99 -18.32
CA PHE A 976 9.24 -27.08 -19.35
C PHE A 976 10.63 -27.21 -18.76
N SER A 977 11.45 -28.06 -19.36
CA SER A 977 12.86 -28.20 -19.00
C SER A 977 13.71 -27.25 -19.85
N TYR A 978 14.66 -26.58 -19.22
CA TYR A 978 15.70 -25.86 -19.95
C TYR A 978 16.61 -26.82 -20.68
N CYS A 979 16.83 -26.61 -21.99
CA CYS A 979 17.57 -27.52 -22.87
C CYS A 979 18.91 -26.97 -23.34
N GLY A 980 19.13 -25.65 -23.30
CA GLY A 980 20.37 -25.04 -23.78
C GLY A 980 20.14 -23.69 -24.45
N ILE A 981 21.08 -23.28 -25.30
CA ILE A 981 21.05 -21.99 -26.00
C ILE A 981 20.93 -22.25 -27.50
N ILE A 982 19.97 -21.58 -28.15
CA ILE A 982 19.85 -21.54 -29.62
C ILE A 982 20.21 -20.15 -30.12
N TYR A 983 20.40 -20.01 -31.43
CA TYR A 983 20.79 -18.75 -32.07
C TYR A 983 19.82 -18.37 -33.15
N LEU A 984 19.33 -17.11 -33.09
CA LEU A 984 18.55 -16.55 -34.16
C LEU A 984 19.41 -16.27 -35.42
N LYS A 985 18.78 -15.99 -36.55
CA LYS A 985 19.46 -15.69 -37.81
C LYS A 985 20.44 -14.52 -37.73
N ASN A 986 20.21 -13.59 -36.83
CA ASN A 986 21.07 -12.44 -36.59
C ASN A 986 22.18 -12.72 -35.53
N GLY A 987 22.29 -13.97 -35.05
CA GLY A 987 23.26 -14.38 -34.05
C GLY A 987 22.86 -14.17 -32.57
N ASP A 988 21.70 -13.63 -32.31
CA ASP A 988 21.21 -13.39 -30.93
C ASP A 988 20.94 -14.73 -30.24
N GLU A 989 21.42 -14.86 -29.01
CA GLU A 989 21.17 -16.01 -28.15
C GLU A 989 19.74 -16.04 -27.61
N ARG A 990 19.18 -17.27 -27.54
CA ARG A 990 17.90 -17.53 -26.87
C ARG A 990 18.03 -18.75 -25.96
N LEU A 991 17.38 -18.67 -24.80
CA LEU A 991 17.23 -19.82 -23.91
C LEU A 991 16.16 -20.73 -24.46
N ALA A 992 16.50 -21.99 -24.66
CA ALA A 992 15.63 -23.00 -25.28
C ALA A 992 15.01 -23.90 -24.21
N TYR A 993 13.73 -24.16 -24.35
CA TYR A 993 12.94 -24.97 -23.43
C TYR A 993 12.13 -26.02 -24.20
N GLN A 994 11.97 -27.22 -23.60
CA GLN A 994 11.14 -28.28 -24.17
C GLN A 994 10.30 -28.95 -23.07
N LYS A 995 9.09 -29.31 -23.43
CA LYS A 995 8.25 -30.19 -22.61
C LYS A 995 7.59 -31.25 -23.48
N ILE A 996 7.61 -32.49 -22.98
CA ILE A 996 6.93 -33.63 -23.57
C ILE A 996 5.81 -34.06 -22.65
N ALA A 997 4.58 -34.05 -23.17
CA ALA A 997 3.45 -34.56 -22.40
C ALA A 997 3.49 -36.09 -22.37
N HIS A 998 3.68 -36.69 -21.20
CA HIS A 998 3.50 -38.12 -21.05
C HIS A 998 2.02 -38.43 -21.26
N ARG A 999 1.64 -39.20 -22.26
CA ARG A 999 0.32 -39.82 -22.37
C ARG A 999 0.21 -40.74 -21.14
N GLY A 1000 -0.46 -40.25 -20.08
CA GLY A 1000 -0.81 -41.10 -18.95
C GLY A 1000 -1.56 -42.30 -19.48
N GLY A 1001 -1.06 -43.48 -19.19
CA GLY A 1001 -1.79 -44.70 -19.40
C GLY A 1001 -3.10 -44.65 -18.61
N SER A 1002 -4.17 -44.97 -19.30
CA SER A 1002 -5.54 -45.10 -18.80
C SER A 1002 -5.64 -45.94 -17.53
#